data_93cdc38be0859da987ac5f58ca82df19
#
_entry.id   93cdc38be0859da987ac5f58ca82df19
#
_cell.length_a   1.000
_cell.length_b   1.000
_cell.length_c   1.000
_cell.angle_alpha   90.00
_cell.angle_beta   90.00
_cell.angle_gamma   90.00
#
_symmetry.space_group_name_H-M   'P 1'
#
loop_
_entity.id
_entity.type
_entity.pdbx_description
1 polymer ?
#
loop_
_entity_poly.entity_id
_entity_poly.type
_entity_poly.pdbx_seq_one_letter_code
_entity_poly.pdbx_strand_id
1 'polypeptide(L)'
;MNLHVSGALDNDGGTIAANGALALQAAALSNRTGTLSAAGTADSRLDVTGQLDNTGGRIASNGARLHVGADHLINQQGTLSHSGTQGLDIVAGRVDGSKGTIASSGALSLTATDVDHREATIGADSVDVQVQTLDNRGGRIVASGTGASSVQANALNNAGGTLAGNGDLSLRSTLLDNTLGTIQHAGIGQLQIAAQTLAGTGGKIISNGTLRVTGQNTDLTNASTSARTITVATGNLTTAGGQLSASGEQLLRLDVSGTLNNSNGTIGVNGLLALGAQNVINAQGTVQAAGNGQSSLTIAQALQNQQGKILLGGDGRIAAASVNNQAGTLHAAGGVLQLDVDGVLDNRMQGVVSSAGRLGVEAGTLDNTAGSVVAGTDLTVVTDTAIGNTNGTIQATNALHLEGAGLSNRAGNIIGGNVVVDTRAQQLDNTSGTIGSQVGTLDVRSGALNNAGGRLQSKAALLLQTNGQSITNTGSGANGGILAGGGLQVDGGALDNRGGAVFAQGDARIAVSSVDNSGAGVLSAAGNLALSAAALNNAGGRVQGGQAVNLTLGGTLDNQAGLVAAGGLLTLNASSVDNRNTRNSADPLGLQAGQLLLQTQALDNRQGQVVTDGAGTLQVTSSLDNTGGQISSGGSLDMRADAVANTAGLLRSDGNQHLTARNLSGDGQLQSQSNLTLTLREGLTNTGEMIANGTLAIQTDGDIANQGILRAGNLDLAARNVDNAVNGQITSQGTTHIATSGQLVNRGLIDGGVTHLQAATLDNVGTGRIYGDHVAIAAGTLLNRAETIAGLSRVATVAARERLDLGVGQLSNTDRGLIYSDGDAAIGGTLDANRVATGIARQIDNLGSTIEVAGNLDLHATTINNIRQNVVVTQTSTTLAPVRLDQPSWRNNGPNGRSDIRITSHYSADVPPS
;
A
#
# COMPACT_ATOMS: atom_id res chain seq x y z
N MET A 1 13.63 4.16 -8.93
CA MET A 1 12.50 5.03 -9.13
C MET A 1 12.46 5.98 -8.00
N ASN A 2 12.52 7.16 -8.27
CA ASN A 2 12.25 8.15 -7.31
C ASN A 2 10.94 8.74 -7.68
N LEU A 3 9.96 8.47 -6.97
CA LEU A 3 8.75 9.16 -7.08
C LEU A 3 8.72 10.18 -6.02
N HIS A 4 8.69 11.26 -6.42
CA HIS A 4 8.65 12.39 -5.56
C HIS A 4 7.30 12.99 -5.72
N VAL A 5 6.47 12.76 -4.83
CA VAL A 5 5.20 13.38 -4.89
C VAL A 5 5.04 14.16 -3.63
N SER A 6 5.34 15.34 -3.70
CA SER A 6 4.88 16.25 -2.72
C SER A 6 3.81 17.10 -3.35
N GLY A 7 2.66 16.71 -3.07
CA GLY A 7 1.49 17.25 -3.69
C GLY A 7 1.09 16.43 -4.86
N ALA A 8 -0.04 16.32 -5.04
CA ALA A 8 -0.82 15.40 -5.78
C ALA A 8 -0.16 14.80 -6.97
N LEU A 9 0.18 13.66 -6.90
CA LEU A 9 0.27 12.77 -7.99
C LEU A 9 -1.00 12.00 -7.98
N ASP A 10 -1.77 12.19 -8.88
CA ASP A 10 -2.86 11.31 -9.12
C ASP A 10 -2.61 10.56 -10.39
N ASN A 11 -2.74 9.31 -10.31
CA ASN A 11 -2.63 8.45 -11.43
C ASN A 11 -3.96 7.76 -11.59
N ASP A 12 -4.97 8.52 -11.88
CA ASP A 12 -6.33 8.09 -12.09
C ASP A 12 -6.49 6.88 -12.91
N GLY A 13 -6.62 5.86 -12.69
CA GLY A 13 -6.66 4.65 -13.40
C GLY A 13 -5.43 3.86 -13.15
N GLY A 14 -4.55 4.45 -12.61
CA GLY A 14 -3.40 4.33 -12.05
C GLY A 14 -2.52 3.22 -12.13
N THR A 15 -1.43 3.26 -12.47
CA THR A 15 -0.28 2.44 -12.12
C THR A 15 0.92 3.31 -12.23
N ILE A 16 1.66 3.40 -11.23
CA ILE A 16 2.97 3.95 -11.30
C ILE A 16 3.92 2.79 -11.16
N ALA A 17 4.70 2.56 -12.11
CA ALA A 17 5.72 1.55 -12.01
C ALA A 17 7.03 2.09 -12.53
N ALA A 18 8.01 2.02 -11.79
CA ALA A 18 9.34 2.34 -12.24
C ALA A 18 10.28 1.25 -11.85
N ASN A 19 10.87 0.62 -12.76
CA ASN A 19 11.99 -0.26 -12.53
C ASN A 19 13.24 0.32 -13.10
N GLY A 20 14.01 0.88 -12.29
CA GLY A 20 15.11 1.63 -12.76
C GLY A 20 14.69 3.04 -12.99
N ALA A 21 15.45 3.86 -13.26
CA ALA A 21 15.20 5.24 -13.06
C ALA A 21 13.95 5.74 -13.72
N LEU A 22 13.07 6.09 -12.99
CA LEU A 22 12.05 7.01 -13.28
C LEU A 22 12.17 8.04 -12.24
N ALA A 23 12.65 9.09 -12.57
CA ALA A 23 12.44 10.20 -11.75
C ALA A 23 11.18 10.85 -12.21
N LEU A 24 10.30 10.73 -11.43
CA LEU A 24 9.09 11.34 -11.61
C LEU A 24 8.97 12.31 -10.52
N GLN A 25 9.05 13.44 -10.84
CA GLN A 25 8.68 14.45 -9.94
C GLN A 25 7.44 15.04 -10.47
N ALA A 26 6.46 14.83 -9.85
CA ALA A 26 5.24 15.43 -10.12
C ALA A 26 5.00 16.40 -9.06
N ALA A 27 4.77 17.46 -9.29
CA ALA A 27 3.66 18.08 -8.81
C ALA A 27 2.69 17.89 -9.86
N ALA A 28 1.82 17.29 -9.65
CA ALA A 28 0.72 16.85 -10.32
C ALA A 28 1.02 16.19 -11.59
N LEU A 29 0.72 15.13 -11.55
CA LEU A 29 0.65 14.26 -12.62
C LEU A 29 -0.65 13.62 -12.48
N SER A 30 -1.51 13.85 -13.27
CA SER A 30 -2.54 12.96 -13.51
C SER A 30 -2.29 12.26 -14.76
N ASN A 31 -2.29 11.07 -14.70
CA ASN A 31 -2.11 10.24 -15.82
C ASN A 31 -3.34 9.42 -15.96
N ARG A 32 -4.23 10.01 -16.49
CA ARG A 32 -5.54 9.53 -16.58
C ARG A 32 -5.78 8.44 -17.51
N THR A 33 -6.25 7.51 -17.21
CA THR A 33 -6.35 6.15 -17.41
C THR A 33 -5.02 5.54 -17.30
N GLY A 34 -4.27 6.14 -16.71
CA GLY A 34 -3.18 6.07 -16.20
C GLY A 34 -2.26 5.08 -16.30
N THR A 35 -1.22 5.10 -16.62
CA THR A 35 -0.08 4.31 -16.29
C THR A 35 1.11 5.16 -16.47
N LEU A 36 1.81 5.31 -15.50
CA LEU A 36 3.11 5.86 -15.59
C LEU A 36 4.06 4.78 -15.38
N SER A 37 4.91 4.64 -16.25
CA SER A 37 5.93 3.67 -16.10
C SER A 37 7.22 4.21 -16.58
N ALA A 38 8.17 4.20 -15.81
CA ALA A 38 9.50 4.46 -16.22
C ALA A 38 10.32 3.31 -15.78
N ALA A 39 10.63 2.50 -16.62
CA ALA A 39 11.50 1.45 -16.33
C ALA A 39 12.80 1.74 -16.93
N GLY A 40 13.64 2.09 -16.25
CA GLY A 40 14.85 2.27 -16.81
C GLY A 40 15.74 3.07 -16.09
N THR A 41 16.68 3.01 -16.43
CA THR A 41 17.84 3.40 -15.80
C THR A 41 18.09 4.80 -16.02
N ALA A 42 17.99 5.57 -15.50
CA ALA A 42 18.45 6.86 -15.63
C ALA A 42 17.47 7.69 -16.29
N ASP A 43 17.44 8.59 -15.98
CA ASP A 43 16.91 9.77 -16.42
C ASP A 43 15.69 9.69 -17.22
N SER A 44 14.81 8.97 -16.82
CA SER A 44 13.52 9.36 -17.17
C SER A 44 13.21 10.48 -16.38
N ARG A 45 13.05 11.38 -16.87
CA ARG A 45 12.57 12.48 -16.24
C ARG A 45 11.33 12.83 -16.90
N LEU A 46 10.43 12.76 -16.19
CA LEU A 46 9.29 13.42 -16.38
C LEU A 46 9.26 14.36 -15.30
N ASP A 47 9.86 15.27 -15.41
CA ASP A 47 9.64 16.33 -14.54
C ASP A 47 8.31 16.90 -14.92
N VAL A 48 7.41 16.42 -14.30
CA VAL A 48 6.13 16.95 -14.32
C VAL A 48 6.00 17.80 -13.15
N THR A 49 6.45 18.82 -13.25
CA THR A 49 5.90 19.93 -12.60
C THR A 49 5.04 20.54 -13.60
N GLY A 50 4.00 20.29 -13.35
CA GLY A 50 3.04 20.52 -14.24
C GLY A 50 2.84 19.44 -15.12
N GLN A 51 1.95 19.18 -15.29
CA GLN A 51 1.27 18.24 -15.73
C GLN A 51 1.48 17.77 -16.97
N LEU A 52 1.48 16.86 -17.09
CA LEU A 52 1.40 16.03 -18.07
C LEU A 52 0.25 15.23 -17.88
N ASP A 53 -0.64 15.44 -18.37
CA ASP A 53 -1.68 14.56 -18.47
C ASP A 53 -1.64 13.93 -19.79
N ASN A 54 -1.72 12.81 -19.83
CA ASN A 54 -1.70 12.01 -20.95
C ASN A 54 -3.02 11.33 -21.07
N THR A 55 -4.00 12.08 -21.23
CA THR A 55 -5.33 11.67 -21.34
C THR A 55 -5.55 10.54 -22.25
N GLY A 56 -5.87 9.51 -22.00
CA GLY A 56 -5.94 8.29 -22.64
C GLY A 56 -4.74 7.48 -22.31
N GLY A 57 -3.86 7.98 -21.73
CA GLY A 57 -2.90 7.96 -21.21
C GLY A 57 -1.86 7.20 -20.97
N ARG A 58 -0.88 7.13 -20.94
CA ARG A 58 0.21 6.37 -20.56
C ARG A 58 1.48 7.10 -20.83
N ILE A 59 2.33 7.13 -19.92
CA ILE A 59 3.64 7.72 -20.06
C ILE A 59 4.63 6.64 -19.81
N ALA A 60 5.58 6.53 -20.62
CA ALA A 60 6.69 5.67 -20.40
C ALA A 60 7.96 6.34 -20.78
N SER A 61 8.91 6.18 -20.02
CA SER A 61 10.21 6.65 -20.22
C SER A 61 11.16 5.55 -19.91
N ASN A 62 12.12 5.42 -20.57
CA ASN A 62 13.18 4.55 -20.25
C ASN A 62 14.46 5.26 -20.26
N GLY A 63 14.79 5.65 -19.26
CA GLY A 63 15.99 6.22 -18.96
C GLY A 63 16.58 7.10 -19.87
N ALA A 64 17.28 7.69 -19.60
CA ALA A 64 17.84 8.87 -19.82
C ALA A 64 16.86 9.77 -20.27
N ARG A 65 16.21 10.31 -19.79
CA ARG A 65 15.39 11.42 -19.91
C ARG A 65 14.53 11.43 -21.07
N LEU A 66 13.56 11.41 -20.88
CA LEU A 66 12.51 11.99 -21.49
C LEU A 66 12.35 13.26 -20.89
N HIS A 67 12.83 14.08 -21.13
CA HIS A 67 12.47 15.30 -20.70
C HIS A 67 11.35 15.83 -21.54
N VAL A 68 10.35 15.71 -20.97
CA VAL A 68 9.21 16.39 -21.34
C VAL A 68 9.00 17.35 -20.27
N GLY A 69 9.74 18.21 -20.12
CA GLY A 69 9.35 19.29 -19.34
C GLY A 69 8.05 19.68 -19.89
N ALA A 70 7.14 19.44 -19.34
CA ALA A 70 5.88 19.70 -19.80
C ALA A 70 5.47 20.94 -19.43
N ASP A 71 5.26 21.32 -19.92
CA ASP A 71 4.40 21.85 -20.58
C ASP A 71 3.92 21.29 -21.74
N HIS A 72 3.53 20.72 -21.80
CA HIS A 72 2.80 20.18 -22.27
C HIS A 72 2.53 19.85 -23.43
N LEU A 73 2.25 19.17 -23.55
CA LEU A 73 2.16 18.48 -24.63
C LEU A 73 1.00 17.73 -24.66
N ILE A 74 0.35 17.95 -25.44
CA ILE A 74 -0.67 17.17 -25.70
C ILE A 74 -0.50 16.39 -26.84
N ASN A 75 -0.77 15.39 -26.65
CA ASN A 75 -0.77 14.48 -27.64
C ASN A 75 -2.11 13.88 -27.65
N GLN A 76 -2.88 14.44 -28.27
CA GLN A 76 -4.14 14.04 -28.45
C GLN A 76 -4.33 12.79 -29.08
N GLN A 77 -4.40 11.93 -28.59
CA GLN A 77 -4.45 10.60 -28.73
C GLN A 77 -3.24 9.95 -28.30
N GLY A 78 -2.73 10.60 -27.64
CA GLY A 78 -1.82 10.49 -27.02
C GLY A 78 -0.94 9.69 -26.76
N THR A 79 -0.04 9.55 -26.78
CA THR A 79 1.04 8.85 -26.31
C THR A 79 2.23 9.64 -26.59
N LEU A 80 2.82 10.06 -25.70
CA LEU A 80 4.05 10.62 -25.86
C LEU A 80 5.06 9.67 -25.46
N SER A 81 5.78 9.28 -26.31
CA SER A 81 6.93 8.53 -26.05
C SER A 81 8.08 9.27 -26.52
N HIS A 82 8.87 9.46 -25.72
CA HIS A 82 10.03 10.12 -26.04
C HIS A 82 11.15 9.24 -25.78
N SER A 83 11.87 9.11 -26.64
CA SER A 83 13.11 8.59 -26.47
C SER A 83 14.12 9.51 -26.91
N GLY A 84 14.66 10.06 -26.14
CA GLY A 84 15.55 10.75 -26.38
C GLY A 84 16.16 11.82 -26.57
N THR A 85 16.60 12.33 -26.48
CA THR A 85 17.51 13.31 -26.52
C THR A 85 16.92 14.56 -26.83
N GLN A 86 16.80 15.18 -26.04
CA GLN A 86 16.84 16.45 -26.06
C GLN A 86 16.30 17.20 -27.13
N GLY A 87 15.38 17.42 -26.97
CA GLY A 87 14.95 18.44 -27.63
C GLY A 87 14.28 18.25 -28.85
N LEU A 88 13.59 17.58 -28.86
CA LEU A 88 12.58 17.76 -29.71
C LEU A 88 11.90 18.95 -29.29
N ASP A 89 12.23 19.87 -29.65
CA ASP A 89 11.51 21.01 -29.63
C ASP A 89 10.72 21.12 -30.83
N ILE A 90 9.68 20.76 -30.64
CA ILE A 90 8.71 20.98 -31.57
C ILE A 90 8.06 22.16 -31.13
N VAL A 91 8.34 22.91 -31.66
CA VAL A 91 7.73 24.04 -31.60
C VAL A 91 7.12 24.32 -32.85
N ALA A 92 6.31 24.20 -32.82
CA ALA A 92 5.70 24.34 -33.75
C ALA A 92 5.18 25.33 -34.24
N GLY A 93 4.92 25.50 -34.44
CA GLY A 93 4.24 25.82 -35.06
C GLY A 93 3.70 25.39 -36.02
N ARG A 94 3.34 24.83 -36.32
CA ARG A 94 2.81 24.35 -36.98
C ARG A 94 2.01 24.50 -37.70
N VAL A 95 1.91 24.47 -37.81
CA VAL A 95 1.84 23.97 -38.70
C VAL A 95 0.85 23.16 -39.01
N ASP A 96 0.39 22.90 -39.25
CA ASP A 96 -0.19 22.20 -39.61
C ASP A 96 -0.89 21.78 -40.17
N GLY A 97 -0.97 21.59 -40.37
CA GLY A 97 -1.51 21.17 -40.71
C GLY A 97 -2.17 20.33 -41.01
N SER A 98 -2.60 20.09 -41.24
CA SER A 98 -3.39 19.31 -41.39
C SER A 98 -3.20 18.09 -41.56
N LYS A 99 -2.69 17.72 -41.27
CA LYS A 99 -2.49 16.44 -40.91
C LYS A 99 -1.15 16.41 -40.38
N GLY A 100 -1.06 16.97 -39.49
CA GLY A 100 0.05 17.26 -38.85
C GLY A 100 0.99 16.43 -38.62
N THR A 101 1.82 16.30 -38.23
CA THR A 101 2.85 15.54 -37.71
C THR A 101 4.07 16.28 -37.75
N ILE A 102 4.49 16.57 -36.80
CA ILE A 102 5.76 17.18 -36.68
C ILE A 102 6.61 16.19 -36.06
N ALA A 103 7.50 15.83 -36.68
CA ALA A 103 8.61 15.24 -36.20
C ALA A 103 9.74 15.94 -36.62
N SER A 104 10.46 16.22 -35.91
CA SER A 104 11.55 16.88 -36.25
C SER A 104 12.71 16.23 -35.85
N SER A 105 13.46 16.12 -36.54
CA SER A 105 14.75 16.03 -36.16
C SER A 105 15.51 17.03 -36.82
N GLY A 106 16.03 17.57 -36.08
CA GLY A 106 16.85 18.47 -36.56
C GLY A 106 16.26 19.64 -37.02
N ALA A 107 16.11 20.31 -36.76
CA ALA A 107 15.66 21.58 -36.86
C ALA A 107 14.34 21.62 -37.47
N LEU A 108 13.54 21.11 -37.01
CA LEU A 108 12.28 21.35 -37.24
C LEU A 108 11.91 22.56 -36.66
N SER A 109 12.15 23.36 -37.00
CA SER A 109 11.47 24.50 -36.96
C SER A 109 10.39 24.42 -37.84
N LEU A 110 9.60 24.03 -37.48
CA LEU A 110 8.47 24.05 -38.05
C LEU A 110 7.83 25.17 -37.69
N THR A 111 8.20 25.90 -38.10
CA THR A 111 7.52 27.02 -38.15
C THR A 111 6.69 26.94 -39.36
N ALA A 112 5.91 26.70 -39.18
CA ALA A 112 5.02 26.45 -39.71
C ALA A 112 4.49 26.80 -40.80
N THR A 113 4.68 26.54 -41.23
CA THR A 113 4.36 26.17 -42.10
C THR A 113 3.40 25.72 -42.61
N ASP A 114 2.94 25.88 -42.96
CA ASP A 114 2.24 25.42 -43.64
C ASP A 114 1.79 26.09 -44.51
N VAL A 115 2.02 25.98 -45.00
CA VAL A 115 1.80 26.64 -46.04
C VAL A 115 1.60 25.83 -47.15
N ASP A 116 0.94 25.31 -47.15
CA ASP A 116 0.66 24.60 -48.18
C ASP A 116 0.40 25.26 -49.32
N HIS A 117 0.76 24.87 -50.10
CA HIS A 117 1.10 25.51 -51.25
C HIS A 117 0.56 24.88 -52.40
N ARG A 118 0.37 25.55 -53.02
CA ARG A 118 -0.42 25.26 -54.01
C ARG A 118 0.14 25.47 -55.35
N GLU A 119 -0.15 25.01 -56.01
CA GLU A 119 0.17 24.80 -57.32
C GLU A 119 0.03 25.99 -58.19
N ALA A 120 1.07 26.49 -58.83
CA ALA A 120 1.06 27.56 -59.81
C ALA A 120 2.06 27.25 -60.89
N THR A 121 1.78 27.63 -62.12
CA THR A 121 2.68 27.43 -63.22
C THR A 121 2.77 28.69 -64.07
N ILE A 122 3.93 29.28 -64.24
CA ILE A 122 4.28 30.27 -65.20
C ILE A 122 5.31 29.61 -66.12
N GLY A 123 5.07 29.51 -67.42
CA GLY A 123 5.96 28.81 -68.32
C GLY A 123 6.67 29.78 -69.27
N ALA A 124 7.95 29.91 -69.20
CA ALA A 124 8.81 30.62 -70.12
C ALA A 124 10.26 30.24 -69.90
N ASP A 125 11.17 30.46 -70.77
CA ASP A 125 12.58 30.40 -70.50
C ASP A 125 12.96 31.39 -69.39
N SER A 126 12.32 32.55 -69.41
CA SER A 126 12.44 33.58 -68.46
C SER A 126 11.20 34.46 -68.53
N VAL A 127 10.51 34.62 -67.39
CA VAL A 127 9.31 35.45 -67.31
C VAL A 127 9.57 36.54 -66.30
N ASP A 128 9.54 37.74 -66.72
CA ASP A 128 9.59 38.95 -65.93
C ASP A 128 8.31 39.77 -66.17
N VAL A 129 7.42 39.78 -65.24
CA VAL A 129 6.12 40.43 -65.32
C VAL A 129 6.07 41.49 -64.24
N GLN A 130 5.92 42.74 -64.66
CA GLN A 130 5.71 43.88 -63.78
C GLN A 130 4.38 44.53 -64.13
N VAL A 131 3.35 44.29 -63.33
CA VAL A 131 1.99 44.75 -63.62
C VAL A 131 1.34 45.31 -62.33
N GLN A 132 0.41 46.22 -62.53
CA GLN A 132 -0.40 46.68 -61.42
C GLN A 132 -1.45 45.63 -61.08
N THR A 133 -1.94 44.94 -62.08
CA THR A 133 -2.92 43.89 -61.94
C THR A 133 -2.64 42.83 -62.97
N LEU A 134 -2.51 41.63 -62.60
CA LEU A 134 -2.42 40.49 -63.48
C LEU A 134 -3.57 39.55 -63.18
N ASP A 135 -4.39 39.33 -64.17
CA ASP A 135 -5.46 38.34 -64.13
C ASP A 135 -5.11 37.24 -65.14
N ASN A 136 -4.68 36.15 -64.66
CA ASN A 136 -4.34 34.98 -65.44
C ASN A 136 -5.43 33.90 -65.26
N ARG A 137 -6.70 34.26 -65.11
CA ARG A 137 -7.79 33.33 -64.95
C ARG A 137 -7.83 32.32 -66.07
N GLY A 138 -7.77 31.06 -65.78
CA GLY A 138 -7.70 30.00 -66.77
C GLY A 138 -6.45 30.05 -67.67
N GLY A 139 -5.58 31.04 -67.40
CA GLY A 139 -4.34 31.26 -68.17
C GLY A 139 -3.22 30.39 -67.71
N ARG A 140 -2.15 30.46 -68.45
CA ARG A 140 -0.89 29.80 -68.15
C ARG A 140 0.25 30.74 -68.46
N ILE A 141 1.10 30.97 -67.54
CA ILE A 141 2.39 31.67 -67.68
C ILE A 141 3.48 30.63 -67.56
N VAL A 142 4.35 30.51 -68.55
CA VAL A 142 5.40 29.49 -68.60
C VAL A 142 6.70 30.15 -69.00
N ALA A 143 7.71 30.04 -68.17
CA ALA A 143 9.05 30.36 -68.46
C ALA A 143 9.80 29.05 -68.77
N SER A 144 10.13 28.78 -69.99
CA SER A 144 10.67 27.52 -70.50
C SER A 144 12.20 27.45 -70.52
N GLY A 145 12.87 28.55 -70.31
CA GLY A 145 14.31 28.65 -70.31
C GLY A 145 14.90 28.54 -68.88
N THR A 146 16.19 28.53 -68.80
CA THR A 146 16.95 28.47 -67.50
C THR A 146 17.26 29.85 -66.94
N GLY A 147 16.86 30.92 -67.66
CA GLY A 147 17.03 32.30 -67.19
C GLY A 147 16.01 32.70 -66.14
N ALA A 148 16.32 33.79 -65.41
CA ALA A 148 15.40 34.28 -64.36
C ALA A 148 14.12 34.85 -64.99
N SER A 149 13.01 34.62 -64.43
CA SER A 149 11.70 35.12 -64.79
C SER A 149 11.05 35.94 -63.69
N SER A 150 10.39 37.03 -64.04
CA SER A 150 9.76 37.92 -63.10
C SER A 150 8.36 38.27 -63.57
N VAL A 151 7.38 38.24 -62.67
CA VAL A 151 6.03 38.76 -62.85
C VAL A 151 5.73 39.73 -61.72
N GLN A 152 5.57 40.97 -62.05
CA GLN A 152 5.27 42.03 -61.11
C GLN A 152 3.92 42.66 -61.46
N ALA A 153 2.99 42.69 -60.52
CA ALA A 153 1.71 43.34 -60.68
C ALA A 153 1.17 43.83 -59.34
N ASN A 154 0.40 44.94 -59.34
CA ASN A 154 -0.32 45.26 -58.08
C ASN A 154 -1.44 44.28 -57.83
N ALA A 155 -2.10 43.82 -58.89
CA ALA A 155 -3.07 42.73 -58.82
C ALA A 155 -2.71 41.70 -59.90
N LEU A 156 -2.38 40.51 -59.52
CA LEU A 156 -2.10 39.36 -60.36
C LEU A 156 -3.21 38.32 -60.14
N ASN A 157 -4.05 38.15 -61.12
CA ASN A 157 -5.12 37.17 -61.13
C ASN A 157 -4.76 36.01 -62.04
N ASN A 158 -4.45 34.88 -61.48
CA ASN A 158 -4.17 33.62 -62.17
C ASN A 158 -5.27 32.58 -61.90
N ALA A 159 -6.47 33.01 -61.57
CA ALA A 159 -7.55 32.13 -61.30
C ALA A 159 -7.85 31.18 -62.47
N GLY A 160 -7.75 29.85 -62.27
CA GLY A 160 -7.80 28.79 -63.25
C GLY A 160 -6.73 28.87 -64.34
N GLY A 161 -5.79 29.83 -64.24
CA GLY A 161 -4.63 30.00 -65.13
C GLY A 161 -3.38 29.21 -64.76
N THR A 162 -2.37 29.37 -65.58
CA THR A 162 -1.06 28.73 -65.36
C THR A 162 0.07 29.74 -65.48
N LEU A 163 0.93 29.83 -64.52
CA LEU A 163 2.18 30.49 -64.55
C LEU A 163 3.30 29.44 -64.45
N ALA A 164 4.20 29.36 -65.43
CA ALA A 164 5.25 28.32 -65.43
C ALA A 164 6.61 28.90 -65.84
N GLY A 165 7.67 28.39 -65.25
CA GLY A 165 9.05 28.78 -65.58
C GLY A 165 10.03 27.62 -65.40
N ASN A 166 11.09 27.56 -66.24
CA ASN A 166 12.17 26.61 -66.15
C ASN A 166 13.43 27.18 -65.47
N GLY A 167 13.55 28.49 -65.45
CA GLY A 167 14.60 29.22 -64.70
C GLY A 167 14.04 29.87 -63.45
N ASP A 168 14.83 30.72 -62.80
CA ASP A 168 14.32 31.49 -61.67
C ASP A 168 13.04 32.23 -61.99
N LEU A 169 12.00 32.10 -61.19
CA LEU A 169 10.75 32.78 -61.43
C LEU A 169 10.40 33.68 -60.25
N SER A 170 10.21 34.98 -60.52
CA SER A 170 9.84 35.96 -59.49
C SER A 170 8.48 36.55 -59.82
N LEU A 171 7.52 36.37 -58.93
CA LEU A 171 6.20 36.99 -59.01
C LEU A 171 6.09 38.05 -57.91
N ARG A 172 5.77 39.26 -58.30
CA ARG A 172 5.62 40.41 -57.39
C ARG A 172 4.27 41.09 -57.64
N SER A 173 3.49 41.18 -56.55
CA SER A 173 2.17 41.84 -56.65
C SER A 173 1.66 42.40 -55.32
N THR A 174 0.75 43.34 -55.38
CA THR A 174 -0.08 43.65 -54.20
C THR A 174 -1.14 42.56 -53.99
N LEU A 175 -1.79 42.15 -55.08
CA LEU A 175 -2.77 41.06 -55.08
C LEU A 175 -2.39 40.05 -56.17
N LEU A 176 -2.17 38.82 -55.81
CA LEU A 176 -2.04 37.67 -56.70
C LEU A 176 -3.23 36.75 -56.49
N ASP A 177 -4.11 36.63 -57.44
CA ASP A 177 -5.19 35.64 -57.49
C ASP A 177 -4.77 34.46 -58.39
N ASN A 178 -4.52 33.30 -57.75
CA ASN A 178 -4.25 32.07 -58.44
C ASN A 178 -5.36 31.03 -58.18
N THR A 179 -6.57 31.49 -57.90
CA THR A 179 -7.72 30.62 -57.66
C THR A 179 -7.88 29.62 -58.78
N LEU A 180 -7.88 28.29 -58.49
CA LEU A 180 -7.91 27.24 -59.51
C LEU A 180 -6.79 27.33 -60.58
N GLY A 181 -5.86 28.26 -60.44
CA GLY A 181 -4.76 28.50 -61.39
C GLY A 181 -3.54 27.62 -61.03
N THR A 182 -2.54 27.66 -61.95
CA THR A 182 -1.28 26.94 -61.81
C THR A 182 -0.11 27.89 -61.95
N ILE A 183 0.80 27.88 -60.93
CA ILE A 183 2.12 28.51 -61.06
C ILE A 183 3.12 27.36 -61.03
N GLN A 184 3.93 27.21 -62.05
CA GLN A 184 4.87 26.13 -62.24
C GLN A 184 6.31 26.63 -62.53
N HIS A 185 7.27 26.15 -61.79
CA HIS A 185 8.68 26.38 -62.04
C HIS A 185 9.37 25.04 -62.24
N ALA A 186 9.79 24.80 -63.48
CA ALA A 186 10.39 23.52 -63.88
C ALA A 186 11.90 23.47 -63.63
N GLY A 187 12.56 24.63 -63.48
CA GLY A 187 13.97 24.74 -63.22
C GLY A 187 14.34 24.36 -61.79
N ILE A 188 15.68 24.21 -61.58
CA ILE A 188 16.25 23.93 -60.26
C ILE A 188 16.60 25.21 -59.48
N GLY A 189 16.38 26.37 -60.06
CA GLY A 189 16.62 27.70 -59.44
C GLY A 189 15.48 28.12 -58.50
N GLN A 190 15.10 29.41 -58.53
CA GLN A 190 14.18 29.98 -57.56
C GLN A 190 12.84 30.38 -58.22
N LEU A 191 11.73 29.97 -57.65
CA LEU A 191 10.41 30.61 -57.82
C LEU A 191 10.17 31.58 -56.66
N GLN A 192 10.10 32.87 -56.95
CA GLN A 192 9.80 33.90 -55.98
C GLN A 192 8.43 34.47 -56.21
N ILE A 193 7.57 34.43 -55.20
CA ILE A 193 6.26 35.09 -55.18
C ILE A 193 6.28 36.14 -54.07
N ALA A 194 6.22 37.40 -54.47
CA ALA A 194 6.17 38.55 -53.57
C ALA A 194 4.85 39.27 -53.82
N ALA A 195 3.80 38.96 -53.01
CA ALA A 195 2.46 39.54 -53.14
C ALA A 195 1.96 39.98 -51.78
N GLN A 196 1.41 41.21 -51.67
CA GLN A 196 0.79 41.60 -50.40
C GLN A 196 -0.38 40.64 -50.08
N THR A 197 -1.17 40.28 -51.11
CA THR A 197 -2.20 39.27 -51.03
C THR A 197 -2.02 38.25 -52.12
N LEU A 198 -1.88 36.98 -51.79
CA LEU A 198 -1.96 35.86 -52.72
C LEU A 198 -3.26 35.07 -52.42
N ALA A 199 -4.19 35.12 -53.39
CA ALA A 199 -5.39 34.31 -53.42
C ALA A 199 -5.09 33.09 -54.31
N GLY A 200 -4.90 31.94 -53.76
CA GLY A 200 -4.53 30.70 -54.45
C GLY A 200 -5.52 29.57 -54.29
N THR A 201 -6.76 29.85 -53.86
CA THR A 201 -7.79 28.84 -53.60
C THR A 201 -7.98 27.88 -54.79
N GLY A 202 -7.84 26.56 -54.53
CA GLY A 202 -7.96 25.49 -55.50
C GLY A 202 -6.87 25.51 -56.60
N GLY A 203 -5.92 26.43 -56.52
CA GLY A 203 -4.87 26.59 -57.51
C GLY A 203 -3.65 25.66 -57.26
N LYS A 204 -2.62 25.76 -58.17
CA LYS A 204 -1.39 24.97 -58.09
C LYS A 204 -0.18 25.87 -58.15
N ILE A 205 0.80 25.61 -57.28
CA ILE A 205 2.13 26.21 -57.32
C ILE A 205 3.17 25.10 -57.32
N ILE A 206 3.92 24.94 -58.38
CA ILE A 206 4.88 23.85 -58.55
C ILE A 206 6.24 24.41 -58.91
N SER A 207 7.29 24.01 -58.21
CA SER A 207 8.65 24.35 -58.55
C SER A 207 9.55 23.13 -58.39
N ASN A 208 10.44 22.88 -59.38
CA ASN A 208 11.50 21.89 -59.29
C ASN A 208 12.71 22.41 -58.47
N GLY A 209 12.77 23.70 -58.21
CA GLY A 209 13.80 24.38 -57.43
C GLY A 209 13.27 24.94 -56.11
N THR A 210 13.73 26.14 -55.77
CA THR A 210 13.32 26.86 -54.56
C THR A 210 12.08 27.70 -54.85
N LEU A 211 11.07 27.58 -53.95
CA LEU A 211 9.92 28.48 -53.92
C LEU A 211 10.09 29.47 -52.76
N ARG A 212 10.02 30.77 -53.05
CA ARG A 212 9.99 31.83 -52.05
C ARG A 212 8.70 32.65 -52.21
N VAL A 213 7.89 32.68 -51.12
CA VAL A 213 6.66 33.48 -51.07
C VAL A 213 6.82 34.55 -49.98
N THR A 214 6.52 35.79 -50.33
CA THR A 214 6.52 36.95 -49.42
C THR A 214 5.28 37.78 -49.59
N GLY A 215 4.68 38.24 -48.48
CA GLY A 215 3.45 39.08 -48.56
C GLY A 215 2.84 39.38 -47.20
N GLN A 216 1.59 39.84 -47.21
CA GLN A 216 0.78 40.07 -46.02
C GLN A 216 -0.26 38.97 -45.84
N ASN A 217 -0.96 38.60 -46.90
CA ASN A 217 -1.96 37.54 -46.88
C ASN A 217 -1.71 36.56 -48.02
N THR A 218 -1.53 35.31 -47.67
CA THR A 218 -1.33 34.21 -48.60
C THR A 218 -2.45 33.17 -48.36
N ASP A 219 -3.41 33.11 -49.27
CA ASP A 219 -4.48 32.14 -49.24
C ASP A 219 -4.24 31.04 -50.28
N LEU A 220 -4.01 29.85 -49.77
CA LEU A 220 -3.78 28.65 -50.55
C LEU A 220 -4.86 27.57 -50.21
N THR A 221 -6.10 27.99 -49.87
CA THR A 221 -7.23 27.10 -49.56
C THR A 221 -7.47 26.13 -50.71
N ASN A 222 -7.59 24.82 -50.42
CA ASN A 222 -7.81 23.73 -51.38
C ASN A 222 -6.78 23.70 -52.53
N ALA A 223 -5.63 24.35 -52.39
CA ALA A 223 -4.63 24.41 -53.43
C ALA A 223 -3.54 23.36 -53.25
N SER A 224 -2.74 23.11 -54.31
CA SER A 224 -1.62 22.23 -54.27
C SER A 224 -0.35 23.03 -54.62
N THR A 225 0.57 23.07 -53.63
CA THR A 225 1.85 23.77 -53.81
C THR A 225 2.99 22.79 -53.56
N SER A 226 3.90 22.71 -54.53
CA SER A 226 5.05 21.83 -54.39
C SER A 226 6.33 22.48 -54.94
N ALA A 227 7.44 22.29 -54.25
CA ALA A 227 8.77 22.69 -54.71
C ALA A 227 9.85 21.81 -54.08
N ARG A 228 11.07 21.88 -54.61
CA ARG A 228 12.21 21.22 -53.94
C ARG A 228 12.52 21.87 -52.60
N THR A 229 12.56 23.20 -52.54
CA THR A 229 12.69 23.97 -51.31
C THR A 229 11.66 25.07 -51.24
N ILE A 230 11.07 25.30 -50.07
CA ILE A 230 10.04 26.31 -49.88
C ILE A 230 10.39 27.26 -48.76
N THR A 231 10.29 28.56 -49.02
CA THR A 231 10.37 29.61 -48.01
C THR A 231 9.15 30.54 -48.17
N VAL A 232 8.41 30.71 -47.07
CA VAL A 232 7.27 31.64 -47.04
C VAL A 232 7.52 32.68 -45.96
N ALA A 233 7.35 33.94 -46.27
CA ALA A 233 7.35 35.03 -45.29
C ALA A 233 6.14 35.91 -45.57
N THR A 234 5.14 35.83 -44.68
CA THR A 234 3.82 36.48 -44.89
C THR A 234 3.20 36.92 -43.58
N GLY A 235 2.25 37.88 -43.66
CA GLY A 235 1.39 38.22 -42.52
C GLY A 235 0.47 37.06 -42.12
N ASN A 236 -0.40 36.62 -43.03
CA ASN A 236 -1.22 35.44 -42.81
C ASN A 236 -1.04 34.40 -43.92
N LEU A 237 -1.13 33.13 -43.56
CA LEU A 237 -1.06 32.01 -44.47
C LEU A 237 -2.25 31.07 -44.26
N THR A 238 -2.99 30.82 -45.34
CA THR A 238 -4.06 29.80 -45.31
C THR A 238 -3.71 28.68 -46.29
N THR A 239 -3.69 27.47 -45.78
CA THR A 239 -3.50 26.22 -46.54
C THR A 239 -4.66 25.26 -46.33
N ALA A 240 -5.81 25.76 -45.87
CA ALA A 240 -6.96 24.96 -45.50
C ALA A 240 -7.43 24.07 -46.66
N GLY A 241 -7.58 22.75 -46.41
CA GLY A 241 -7.96 21.78 -47.43
C GLY A 241 -6.90 21.55 -48.53
N GLY A 242 -5.84 22.38 -48.59
CA GLY A 242 -4.80 22.34 -49.61
C GLY A 242 -3.60 21.49 -49.22
N GLN A 243 -2.59 21.46 -50.12
CA GLN A 243 -1.33 20.78 -49.94
C GLN A 243 -0.14 21.71 -50.19
N LEU A 244 0.77 21.77 -49.24
CA LEU A 244 2.07 22.35 -49.36
C LEU A 244 3.13 21.27 -49.27
N SER A 245 3.96 21.06 -50.24
CA SER A 245 4.95 19.97 -50.26
C SER A 245 6.31 20.44 -50.70
N ALA A 246 7.33 20.30 -49.85
CA ALA A 246 8.70 20.47 -50.20
C ALA A 246 9.37 19.11 -50.38
N SER A 247 9.81 18.78 -51.59
CA SER A 247 10.34 17.47 -51.94
C SER A 247 11.83 17.28 -51.71
N GLY A 248 12.57 18.37 -51.45
CA GLY A 248 13.97 18.30 -51.13
C GLY A 248 14.27 18.02 -49.65
N GLU A 249 15.47 17.56 -49.35
CA GLU A 249 15.92 17.29 -47.97
C GLU A 249 16.31 18.57 -47.19
N GLN A 250 16.14 19.72 -47.77
CA GLN A 250 16.48 20.99 -47.16
C GLN A 250 15.38 21.53 -46.27
N LEU A 251 15.65 22.63 -45.59
CA LEU A 251 14.74 23.30 -44.66
C LEU A 251 13.56 23.93 -45.39
N LEU A 252 12.31 23.51 -45.07
CA LEU A 252 11.10 24.29 -45.35
C LEU A 252 10.98 25.37 -44.27
N ARG A 253 10.99 26.62 -44.70
CA ARG A 253 10.87 27.76 -43.79
C ARG A 253 9.56 28.49 -44.00
N LEU A 254 8.81 28.69 -42.94
CA LEU A 254 7.58 29.42 -42.92
C LEU A 254 7.62 30.49 -41.82
N ASP A 255 7.74 31.72 -42.21
CA ASP A 255 7.70 32.87 -41.31
C ASP A 255 6.34 33.57 -41.51
N VAL A 256 5.38 33.34 -40.59
CA VAL A 256 4.03 33.89 -40.63
C VAL A 256 3.86 34.82 -39.45
N SER A 257 3.87 36.13 -39.68
CA SER A 257 3.78 37.10 -38.60
C SER A 257 2.39 37.18 -37.95
N GLY A 258 1.37 36.60 -38.56
CA GLY A 258 0.00 36.47 -38.08
C GLY A 258 -0.42 35.00 -37.96
N THR A 259 -1.52 34.63 -38.59
CA THR A 259 -2.14 33.31 -38.51
C THR A 259 -1.75 32.41 -39.67
N LEU A 260 -1.26 31.21 -39.36
CA LEU A 260 -1.23 30.08 -40.28
C LEU A 260 -2.46 29.21 -40.08
N ASN A 261 -3.28 29.07 -41.11
CA ASN A 261 -4.45 28.18 -41.12
C ASN A 261 -4.22 27.03 -42.11
N ASN A 262 -4.02 25.81 -41.54
CA ASN A 262 -3.90 24.56 -42.28
C ASN A 262 -5.05 23.60 -41.99
N SER A 263 -6.23 24.13 -41.71
CA SER A 263 -7.39 23.28 -41.40
C SER A 263 -7.67 22.32 -42.58
N ASN A 264 -7.77 20.98 -42.30
CA ASN A 264 -7.95 19.97 -43.33
C ASN A 264 -6.84 19.94 -44.42
N GLY A 265 -5.80 20.75 -44.28
CA GLY A 265 -4.74 20.83 -45.28
C GLY A 265 -3.53 19.94 -44.91
N THR A 266 -2.57 19.89 -45.84
CA THR A 266 -1.34 19.12 -45.63
C THR A 266 -0.11 19.97 -45.89
N ILE A 267 0.79 20.07 -44.97
CA ILE A 267 2.10 20.61 -45.12
C ILE A 267 3.11 19.48 -44.95
N GLY A 268 3.85 19.18 -45.98
CA GLY A 268 4.84 18.11 -45.99
C GLY A 268 6.21 18.60 -46.44
N VAL A 269 7.27 18.10 -45.84
CA VAL A 269 8.66 18.32 -46.26
C VAL A 269 9.47 17.04 -46.05
N ASN A 270 10.27 16.67 -47.06
CA ASN A 270 11.21 15.55 -46.93
C ASN A 270 12.43 15.93 -46.08
N GLY A 271 12.71 17.20 -45.97
CA GLY A 271 13.75 17.75 -45.10
C GLY A 271 13.21 18.22 -43.76
N LEU A 272 13.76 19.32 -43.31
CA LEU A 272 13.47 19.92 -42.02
C LEU A 272 12.40 21.01 -42.17
N LEU A 273 11.77 21.36 -41.05
CA LEU A 273 10.75 22.40 -40.99
C LEU A 273 11.14 23.45 -39.95
N ALA A 274 11.12 24.71 -40.35
CA ALA A 274 11.16 25.85 -39.45
C ALA A 274 9.92 26.70 -39.68
N LEU A 275 9.10 26.83 -38.66
CA LEU A 275 7.89 27.57 -38.69
C LEU A 275 7.85 28.62 -37.59
N GLY A 276 7.66 29.86 -37.97
CA GLY A 276 7.31 30.96 -37.09
C GLY A 276 5.92 31.46 -37.39
N ALA A 277 5.04 31.59 -36.41
CA ALA A 277 3.70 32.18 -36.59
C ALA A 277 3.21 32.82 -35.27
N GLN A 278 2.29 33.78 -35.42
CA GLN A 278 1.56 34.24 -34.23
C GLN A 278 0.54 33.19 -33.78
N ASN A 279 -0.24 32.64 -34.69
CA ASN A 279 -1.18 31.56 -34.45
C ASN A 279 -1.04 30.49 -35.55
N VAL A 280 -1.26 29.25 -35.19
CA VAL A 280 -1.33 28.12 -36.11
C VAL A 280 -2.63 27.37 -35.89
N ILE A 281 -3.43 27.24 -36.93
CA ILE A 281 -4.63 26.43 -36.95
C ILE A 281 -4.38 25.25 -37.89
N ASN A 282 -4.27 24.06 -37.31
CA ASN A 282 -4.05 22.79 -37.99
C ASN A 282 -5.22 21.81 -37.73
N ALA A 283 -6.40 22.34 -37.53
CA ALA A 283 -7.58 21.49 -37.25
C ALA A 283 -7.83 20.51 -38.42
N GLN A 284 -7.82 19.19 -38.10
CA GLN A 284 -7.93 18.11 -39.09
C GLN A 284 -6.82 18.12 -40.15
N GLY A 285 -5.84 19.00 -40.03
CA GLY A 285 -4.79 19.14 -40.98
C GLY A 285 -3.57 18.26 -40.67
N THR A 286 -2.63 18.16 -41.60
CA THR A 286 -1.38 17.45 -41.45
C THR A 286 -0.20 18.35 -41.72
N VAL A 287 0.73 18.35 -40.77
CA VAL A 287 2.08 18.90 -40.99
C VAL A 287 3.06 17.76 -40.80
N GLN A 288 3.87 17.52 -41.82
CA GLN A 288 4.85 16.45 -41.83
C GLN A 288 6.23 16.93 -42.28
N ALA A 289 7.25 16.68 -41.52
CA ALA A 289 8.64 16.81 -41.88
C ALA A 289 9.34 15.47 -41.75
N ALA A 290 9.97 15.00 -42.85
CA ALA A 290 10.60 13.67 -42.88
C ALA A 290 12.09 13.67 -42.57
N GLY A 291 12.74 14.83 -42.55
CA GLY A 291 14.17 14.99 -42.29
C GLY A 291 14.59 14.50 -40.92
N ASN A 292 15.80 13.98 -40.86
CA ASN A 292 16.36 13.38 -39.63
C ASN A 292 16.98 14.39 -38.65
N GLY A 293 17.07 15.65 -39.01
CA GLY A 293 17.60 16.68 -38.12
C GLY A 293 16.52 17.35 -37.28
N GLN A 294 16.80 18.56 -36.80
CA GLN A 294 15.88 19.23 -35.89
C GLN A 294 14.94 20.15 -36.64
N SER A 295 13.65 20.00 -36.43
CA SER A 295 12.60 20.89 -36.95
C SER A 295 12.04 21.73 -35.81
N SER A 296 11.63 22.98 -36.11
CA SER A 296 11.10 23.85 -35.04
C SER A 296 9.85 24.61 -35.45
N LEU A 297 8.93 24.74 -34.53
CA LEU A 297 7.74 25.54 -34.59
C LEU A 297 7.78 26.56 -33.47
N THR A 298 7.80 27.81 -33.82
CA THR A 298 7.72 28.88 -32.84
C THR A 298 6.46 29.69 -33.06
N ILE A 299 5.54 29.55 -32.15
CA ILE A 299 4.19 30.13 -32.23
C ILE A 299 4.03 31.10 -31.08
N ALA A 300 3.85 32.38 -31.42
CA ALA A 300 3.80 33.39 -30.37
C ALA A 300 2.55 33.32 -29.49
N GLN A 301 1.44 32.77 -29.99
CA GLN A 301 0.19 32.63 -29.26
C GLN A 301 -0.32 31.18 -29.27
N ALA A 302 -1.20 30.81 -30.19
CA ALA A 302 -1.90 29.54 -30.12
C ALA A 302 -1.58 28.59 -31.26
N LEU A 303 -1.32 27.32 -30.90
CA LEU A 303 -1.37 26.18 -31.81
C LEU A 303 -2.68 25.43 -31.63
N GLN A 304 -3.54 25.44 -32.67
CA GLN A 304 -4.77 24.69 -32.74
C GLN A 304 -4.58 23.46 -33.64
N ASN A 305 -4.38 22.28 -33.05
CA ASN A 305 -4.16 21.03 -33.76
C ASN A 305 -5.28 19.99 -33.52
N GLN A 306 -6.52 20.47 -33.35
CA GLN A 306 -7.65 19.57 -33.09
C GLN A 306 -7.85 18.61 -34.26
N GLN A 307 -7.82 17.30 -33.98
CA GLN A 307 -7.89 16.22 -34.97
C GLN A 307 -6.77 16.33 -36.04
N GLY A 308 -5.87 17.26 -35.91
CA GLY A 308 -4.75 17.46 -36.81
C GLY A 308 -3.55 16.59 -36.48
N LYS A 309 -2.57 16.55 -37.36
CA LYS A 309 -1.34 15.81 -37.21
C LYS A 309 -0.13 16.69 -37.47
N ILE A 310 0.84 16.63 -36.58
CA ILE A 310 2.14 17.21 -36.74
C ILE A 310 3.15 16.10 -36.55
N LEU A 311 3.79 15.66 -37.63
CA LEU A 311 4.67 14.49 -37.65
C LEU A 311 6.07 14.89 -38.10
N LEU A 312 7.04 14.61 -37.25
CA LEU A 312 8.43 15.01 -37.49
C LEU A 312 9.30 13.77 -37.59
N GLY A 313 10.03 13.61 -38.68
CA GLY A 313 10.89 12.45 -38.92
C GLY A 313 12.11 12.42 -37.99
N GLY A 314 12.59 13.57 -37.61
CA GLY A 314 13.71 13.70 -36.70
C GLY A 314 13.37 14.36 -35.37
N ASP A 315 14.25 15.18 -34.84
CA ASP A 315 14.04 15.96 -33.64
C ASP A 315 13.09 17.12 -33.84
N GLY A 316 12.40 17.57 -32.81
CA GLY A 316 11.45 18.64 -32.87
C GLY A 316 11.41 19.54 -31.66
N ARG A 317 11.21 20.82 -31.94
CA ARG A 317 10.89 21.84 -30.95
C ARG A 317 9.61 22.56 -31.30
N ILE A 318 8.68 22.62 -30.41
CA ILE A 318 7.46 23.39 -30.52
C ILE A 318 7.39 24.37 -29.36
N ALA A 319 7.35 25.66 -29.65
CA ALA A 319 7.11 26.68 -28.66
C ALA A 319 5.82 27.44 -28.98
N ALA A 320 4.92 27.58 -28.00
CA ALA A 320 3.66 28.28 -28.16
C ALA A 320 3.15 28.84 -26.84
N ALA A 321 2.39 29.94 -26.89
CA ALA A 321 1.72 30.41 -25.68
C ALA A 321 0.61 29.44 -25.24
N SER A 322 -0.05 28.76 -26.17
CA SER A 322 -1.01 27.67 -25.88
C SER A 322 -1.06 26.67 -27.01
N VAL A 323 -1.39 25.40 -26.67
CA VAL A 323 -1.57 24.31 -27.63
C VAL A 323 -2.87 23.60 -27.37
N ASN A 324 -3.72 23.54 -28.37
CA ASN A 324 -4.91 22.69 -28.38
C ASN A 324 -4.66 21.52 -29.34
N ASN A 325 -4.45 20.33 -28.79
CA ASN A 325 -4.22 19.08 -29.51
C ASN A 325 -5.35 18.07 -29.31
N GLN A 326 -6.59 18.51 -29.07
CA GLN A 326 -7.72 17.61 -28.86
C GLN A 326 -7.90 16.68 -30.08
N ALA A 327 -7.93 15.37 -29.84
CA ALA A 327 -7.98 14.32 -30.87
C ALA A 327 -6.87 14.44 -31.93
N GLY A 328 -5.89 15.31 -31.73
CA GLY A 328 -4.80 15.55 -32.67
C GLY A 328 -3.55 14.74 -32.35
N THR A 329 -2.54 14.83 -33.19
CA THR A 329 -1.26 14.13 -33.02
C THR A 329 -0.09 15.11 -33.19
N LEU A 330 0.78 15.12 -32.22
CA LEU A 330 2.13 15.69 -32.27
C LEU A 330 3.12 14.53 -32.14
N HIS A 331 3.97 14.29 -33.13
CA HIS A 331 4.86 13.14 -33.12
C HIS A 331 6.24 13.46 -33.70
N ALA A 332 7.29 12.98 -33.03
CA ALA A 332 8.66 12.94 -33.51
C ALA A 332 9.15 11.50 -33.63
N ALA A 333 9.55 11.10 -34.84
CA ALA A 333 9.92 9.72 -35.12
C ALA A 333 11.43 9.45 -34.90
N GLY A 334 12.26 10.49 -34.97
CA GLY A 334 13.72 10.32 -35.01
C GLY A 334 14.43 10.39 -33.68
N GLY A 335 13.99 11.15 -32.72
CA GLY A 335 14.78 11.36 -31.54
C GLY A 335 14.11 12.16 -30.44
N VAL A 336 14.27 13.44 -30.45
CA VAL A 336 13.84 14.30 -29.34
C VAL A 336 12.67 15.19 -29.74
N LEU A 337 11.65 15.27 -28.90
CA LEU A 337 10.57 16.27 -29.00
C LEU A 337 10.62 17.17 -27.78
N GLN A 338 10.77 18.47 -27.99
CA GLN A 338 10.64 19.48 -26.96
C GLN A 338 9.40 20.33 -27.20
N LEU A 339 8.52 20.41 -26.22
CA LEU A 339 7.39 21.29 -26.18
C LEU A 339 7.56 22.34 -25.11
N ASP A 340 7.53 23.60 -25.51
CA ASP A 340 7.58 24.75 -24.61
C ASP A 340 6.27 25.52 -24.78
N VAL A 341 5.36 25.46 -23.79
CA VAL A 341 4.01 26.04 -23.85
C VAL A 341 3.79 26.94 -22.64
N ASP A 342 3.80 28.23 -22.80
CA ASP A 342 3.68 29.16 -21.67
C ASP A 342 2.38 29.00 -20.88
N GLY A 343 1.28 28.63 -21.56
CA GLY A 343 -0.04 28.44 -20.96
C GLY A 343 -0.54 27.01 -21.02
N VAL A 344 -1.73 26.83 -21.58
CA VAL A 344 -2.41 25.52 -21.59
C VAL A 344 -1.98 24.67 -22.76
N LEU A 345 -1.63 23.45 -22.46
CA LEU A 345 -1.50 22.36 -23.38
C LEU A 345 -2.69 21.43 -23.21
N ASP A 346 -3.66 21.51 -24.10
CA ASP A 346 -4.87 20.71 -24.13
C ASP A 346 -4.72 19.52 -25.07
N ASN A 347 -4.52 18.33 -24.48
CA ASN A 347 -4.35 17.06 -25.19
C ASN A 347 -5.53 16.10 -24.98
N ARG A 348 -6.71 16.62 -24.74
CA ARG A 348 -7.90 15.81 -24.46
C ARG A 348 -8.41 15.03 -25.67
N MET A 349 -9.46 14.21 -25.43
CA MET A 349 -10.23 13.54 -26.47
C MET A 349 -9.38 12.67 -27.41
N GLN A 350 -8.52 11.83 -26.81
CA GLN A 350 -7.61 10.95 -27.53
C GLN A 350 -6.50 11.71 -28.31
N GLY A 351 -6.18 12.89 -27.90
CA GLY A 351 -5.03 13.61 -28.39
C GLY A 351 -3.72 12.87 -28.13
N VAL A 352 -2.77 12.93 -29.06
CA VAL A 352 -1.50 12.19 -29.01
C VAL A 352 -0.33 13.13 -29.07
N VAL A 353 0.56 13.05 -28.09
CA VAL A 353 1.88 13.64 -28.16
C VAL A 353 2.91 12.55 -27.94
N SER A 354 3.81 12.35 -28.90
CA SER A 354 4.74 11.23 -28.82
C SER A 354 6.10 11.54 -29.44
N SER A 355 7.11 10.86 -28.93
CA SER A 355 8.46 10.84 -29.51
C SER A 355 9.01 9.42 -29.51
N ALA A 356 9.69 9.05 -30.58
CA ALA A 356 10.40 7.76 -30.61
C ALA A 356 11.59 7.73 -29.63
N GLY A 357 12.13 8.90 -29.31
CA GLY A 357 13.19 9.03 -28.34
C GLY A 357 12.75 9.78 -27.09
N ARG A 358 13.46 10.85 -26.76
CA ARG A 358 13.18 11.66 -25.57
C ARG A 358 12.07 12.67 -25.82
N LEU A 359 11.24 12.91 -24.81
CA LEU A 359 10.19 13.91 -24.87
C LEU A 359 10.29 14.86 -23.68
N GLY A 360 10.40 16.15 -23.98
CA GLY A 360 10.34 17.23 -23.01
C GLY A 360 9.07 18.05 -23.19
N VAL A 361 8.37 18.34 -22.11
CA VAL A 361 7.19 19.21 -22.09
C VAL A 361 7.33 20.20 -20.93
N GLU A 362 7.35 21.46 -21.26
CA GLU A 362 7.22 22.55 -20.33
C GLU A 362 5.92 23.28 -20.63
N ALA A 363 4.98 23.42 -19.66
CA ALA A 363 3.69 24.07 -19.89
C ALA A 363 3.18 24.82 -18.65
N GLY A 364 2.41 25.87 -18.84
CA GLY A 364 1.66 26.45 -17.74
C GLY A 364 0.71 25.41 -17.13
N THR A 365 -0.03 24.69 -17.97
CA THR A 365 -0.97 23.62 -17.59
C THR A 365 -0.97 22.53 -18.64
N LEU A 366 -1.04 21.27 -18.20
CA LEU A 366 -1.31 20.14 -19.08
C LEU A 366 -2.67 19.53 -18.79
N ASP A 367 -3.55 19.46 -19.77
CA ASP A 367 -4.76 18.63 -19.71
C ASP A 367 -4.66 17.50 -20.72
N ASN A 368 -4.36 16.31 -20.22
CA ASN A 368 -4.29 15.05 -20.97
C ASN A 368 -5.51 14.15 -20.71
N THR A 369 -6.68 14.72 -20.39
CA THR A 369 -7.89 13.95 -20.14
C THR A 369 -8.28 13.11 -21.35
N ALA A 370 -8.31 11.78 -21.19
CA ALA A 370 -8.49 10.79 -22.25
C ALA A 370 -7.52 10.95 -23.44
N GLY A 371 -6.33 11.52 -23.20
CA GLY A 371 -5.29 11.68 -24.19
C GLY A 371 -4.08 10.78 -23.89
N SER A 372 -3.00 10.94 -24.64
CA SER A 372 -1.82 10.10 -24.59
C SER A 372 -0.54 10.87 -24.80
N VAL A 373 0.41 10.77 -23.89
CA VAL A 373 1.74 11.36 -23.92
C VAL A 373 2.79 10.26 -23.80
N VAL A 374 3.58 10.00 -24.86
CA VAL A 374 4.44 8.80 -24.88
C VAL A 374 5.84 9.09 -25.41
N ALA A 375 6.85 8.64 -24.67
CA ALA A 375 8.24 8.70 -25.07
C ALA A 375 8.82 7.29 -25.28
N GLY A 376 9.59 7.13 -26.32
CA GLY A 376 10.32 5.88 -26.58
C GLY A 376 11.49 5.67 -25.61
N THR A 377 12.07 6.73 -25.04
CA THR A 377 13.07 6.62 -23.97
C THR A 377 12.65 7.40 -22.73
N ASP A 378 13.06 8.66 -22.61
CA ASP A 378 12.81 9.44 -21.40
C ASP A 378 11.72 10.48 -21.61
N LEU A 379 10.93 10.71 -20.59
CA LEU A 379 9.88 11.72 -20.58
C LEU A 379 10.05 12.64 -19.39
N THR A 380 10.09 13.93 -19.65
CA THR A 380 10.02 14.96 -18.63
C THR A 380 8.83 15.87 -18.90
N VAL A 381 8.01 16.09 -17.90
CA VAL A 381 6.90 17.05 -17.94
C VAL A 381 7.01 17.97 -16.75
N VAL A 382 7.07 19.26 -17.03
CA VAL A 382 7.07 20.30 -16.01
C VAL A 382 5.92 21.24 -16.28
N THR A 383 5.09 21.50 -15.27
CA THR A 383 4.01 22.49 -15.40
C THR A 383 4.00 23.48 -14.26
N ASP A 384 3.58 24.71 -14.51
CA ASP A 384 3.43 25.70 -13.45
C ASP A 384 2.24 25.38 -12.54
N THR A 385 1.17 24.86 -13.12
CA THR A 385 -0.06 24.47 -12.42
C THR A 385 -0.25 22.95 -12.40
N ALA A 386 -1.46 22.50 -12.22
CA ALA A 386 -1.78 21.09 -12.13
C ALA A 386 -1.70 20.36 -13.49
N ILE A 387 -1.38 19.08 -13.41
CA ILE A 387 -1.41 18.14 -14.51
C ILE A 387 -2.73 17.36 -14.46
N GLY A 388 -3.50 17.40 -15.54
CA GLY A 388 -4.70 16.59 -15.72
C GLY A 388 -4.41 15.35 -16.58
N ASN A 389 -4.64 14.12 -16.06
CA ASN A 389 -4.51 12.84 -16.78
C ASN A 389 -5.71 11.91 -16.55
N THR A 390 -6.92 12.46 -16.37
CA THR A 390 -8.13 11.65 -16.15
C THR A 390 -8.40 10.76 -17.37
N ASN A 391 -8.49 9.42 -17.18
CA ASN A 391 -8.61 8.44 -18.26
C ASN A 391 -7.51 8.55 -19.32
N GLY A 392 -6.44 9.24 -19.05
CA GLY A 392 -5.34 9.46 -19.96
C GLY A 392 -4.17 8.52 -19.77
N THR A 393 -3.19 8.53 -20.68
CA THR A 393 -1.94 7.78 -20.59
C THR A 393 -0.73 8.70 -20.69
N ILE A 394 0.20 8.57 -19.77
CA ILE A 394 1.52 9.15 -19.81
C ILE A 394 2.55 8.02 -19.69
N GLN A 395 3.42 7.87 -20.69
CA GLN A 395 4.30 6.71 -20.73
C GLN A 395 5.71 7.01 -21.25
N ALA A 396 6.68 6.37 -20.61
CA ALA A 396 8.06 6.35 -21.06
C ALA A 396 8.65 4.94 -20.97
N THR A 397 9.57 4.59 -21.84
CA THR A 397 10.24 3.30 -21.74
C THR A 397 11.29 3.30 -20.62
N ASN A 398 12.02 4.38 -20.44
CA ASN A 398 13.06 4.50 -19.43
C ASN A 398 12.62 5.41 -18.26
N ALA A 399 13.17 6.61 -18.17
CA ALA A 399 12.87 7.50 -17.08
C ALA A 399 11.66 8.40 -17.35
N LEU A 400 10.81 8.51 -16.37
CA LEU A 400 9.62 9.35 -16.39
C LEU A 400 9.70 10.33 -15.22
N HIS A 401 9.71 11.61 -15.51
CA HIS A 401 9.71 12.67 -14.51
C HIS A 401 8.55 13.62 -14.73
N LEU A 402 7.73 13.77 -13.72
CA LEU A 402 6.59 14.65 -13.71
C LEU A 402 6.69 15.64 -12.56
N GLU A 403 6.57 16.92 -12.86
CA GLU A 403 6.59 17.99 -11.88
C GLU A 403 5.52 19.03 -12.18
N GLY A 404 4.66 19.39 -11.21
CA GLY A 404 3.58 20.37 -11.35
C GLY A 404 2.91 20.69 -10.02
N ALA A 405 2.07 21.72 -9.98
CA ALA A 405 1.35 22.09 -8.78
C ALA A 405 0.04 21.30 -8.67
N GLY A 406 0.17 20.01 -8.42
CA GLY A 406 -0.95 19.08 -8.30
C GLY A 406 -1.10 18.13 -9.50
N LEU A 407 -1.71 16.94 -9.27
CA LEU A 407 -1.90 15.93 -10.30
C LEU A 407 -3.20 15.19 -10.11
N SER A 408 -4.01 15.15 -11.18
CA SER A 408 -5.19 14.31 -11.26
C SER A 408 -4.97 13.18 -12.26
N ASN A 409 -4.86 11.95 -11.76
CA ASN A 409 -4.70 10.72 -12.53
C ASN A 409 -5.89 9.77 -12.36
N ARG A 410 -7.09 10.32 -12.31
CA ARG A 410 -8.31 9.51 -12.12
C ARG A 410 -8.51 8.54 -13.27
N ALA A 411 -8.62 7.25 -12.97
CA ALA A 411 -8.72 6.18 -13.96
C ALA A 411 -7.68 6.31 -15.09
N GLY A 412 -6.60 7.03 -14.86
CA GLY A 412 -5.55 7.26 -15.81
C GLY A 412 -4.34 6.37 -15.61
N ASN A 413 -3.42 6.34 -16.55
CA ASN A 413 -2.22 5.50 -16.56
C ASN A 413 -0.95 6.31 -16.66
N ILE A 414 -0.02 6.14 -15.72
CA ILE A 414 1.30 6.73 -15.75
C ILE A 414 2.33 5.62 -15.57
N ILE A 415 3.11 5.33 -16.63
CA ILE A 415 4.02 4.17 -16.63
C ILE A 415 5.39 4.52 -17.18
N GLY A 416 6.42 4.10 -16.51
CA GLY A 416 7.78 4.25 -16.98
C GLY A 416 8.73 3.14 -16.52
N GLY A 417 9.98 3.19 -16.89
CA GLY A 417 11.02 2.34 -16.38
C GLY A 417 11.37 2.68 -14.94
N ASN A 418 11.77 3.92 -14.68
CA ASN A 418 11.80 4.58 -13.38
C ASN A 418 10.83 5.75 -13.38
N VAL A 419 10.18 6.02 -12.27
CA VAL A 419 9.18 7.08 -12.20
C VAL A 419 9.42 7.99 -11.01
N VAL A 420 9.45 9.29 -11.27
CA VAL A 420 9.45 10.34 -10.26
C VAL A 420 8.26 11.25 -10.47
N VAL A 421 7.49 11.48 -9.41
CA VAL A 421 6.35 12.39 -9.41
C VAL A 421 6.51 13.40 -8.30
N ASP A 422 6.54 14.68 -8.62
CA ASP A 422 6.56 15.77 -7.67
C ASP A 422 5.40 16.72 -7.91
N THR A 423 4.47 16.78 -6.96
CA THR A 423 3.31 17.68 -7.06
C THR A 423 3.54 19.01 -6.36
N ARG A 424 4.78 19.33 -6.02
CA ARG A 424 5.10 20.56 -5.27
C ARG A 424 4.23 20.71 -4.02
N ALA A 425 4.11 19.63 -3.27
CA ALA A 425 3.29 19.56 -2.06
C ALA A 425 1.78 19.80 -2.28
N GLN A 426 1.28 19.76 -3.49
CA GLN A 426 -0.13 19.83 -3.81
C GLN A 426 -0.76 18.44 -3.88
N GLN A 427 -2.07 18.38 -4.02
CA GLN A 427 -2.81 17.11 -4.04
C GLN A 427 -2.45 16.23 -5.22
N LEU A 428 -2.36 14.92 -4.96
CA LEU A 428 -2.32 13.86 -5.94
C LEU A 428 -3.61 13.04 -5.87
N ASP A 429 -4.40 13.07 -6.93
CA ASP A 429 -5.59 12.22 -7.03
C ASP A 429 -5.35 11.10 -8.06
N ASN A 430 -5.13 9.89 -7.55
CA ASN A 430 -4.95 8.65 -8.29
C ASN A 430 -6.16 7.71 -8.18
N THR A 431 -7.36 8.25 -7.93
CA THR A 431 -8.58 7.44 -7.78
C THR A 431 -8.77 6.51 -8.98
N SER A 432 -8.83 5.21 -8.74
CA SER A 432 -8.93 4.16 -9.76
C SER A 432 -7.83 4.23 -10.82
N GLY A 433 -6.80 5.01 -10.62
CA GLY A 433 -5.72 5.22 -11.56
C GLY A 433 -4.51 4.34 -11.28
N THR A 434 -3.56 4.27 -12.20
CA THR A 434 -2.30 3.54 -12.04
C THR A 434 -1.09 4.45 -12.23
N ILE A 435 -0.17 4.42 -11.28
CA ILE A 435 1.16 5.00 -11.42
C ILE A 435 2.18 3.89 -11.20
N GLY A 436 2.97 3.58 -12.22
CA GLY A 436 3.80 2.40 -12.15
C GLY A 436 5.19 2.48 -12.75
N SER A 437 6.15 1.90 -12.08
CA SER A 437 7.49 1.66 -12.56
C SER A 437 7.66 0.20 -12.96
N GLN A 438 8.09 -0.05 -14.18
CA GLN A 438 8.19 -1.40 -14.74
C GLN A 438 9.56 -2.06 -14.55
N VAL A 439 10.61 -1.30 -14.31
CA VAL A 439 11.98 -1.81 -14.19
C VAL A 439 12.60 -1.44 -12.85
N GLY A 440 12.39 -0.22 -12.37
CA GLY A 440 13.11 0.29 -11.22
C GLY A 440 12.23 0.92 -10.14
N THR A 441 12.58 2.13 -9.73
CA THR A 441 12.00 2.77 -8.57
C THR A 441 10.82 3.67 -8.90
N LEU A 442 9.90 3.84 -7.95
CA LEU A 442 8.84 4.81 -7.95
C LEU A 442 9.06 5.78 -6.79
N ASP A 443 9.27 7.06 -7.08
CA ASP A 443 9.42 8.13 -6.09
C ASP A 443 8.27 9.11 -6.22
N VAL A 444 7.43 9.22 -5.18
CA VAL A 444 6.25 10.06 -5.18
C VAL A 444 6.33 11.08 -4.07
N ARG A 445 6.36 12.35 -4.42
CA ARG A 445 6.33 13.47 -3.49
C ARG A 445 5.09 14.32 -3.73
N SER A 446 4.22 14.37 -2.73
CA SER A 446 2.94 15.04 -2.89
C SER A 446 2.50 15.79 -1.63
N GLY A 447 1.41 16.51 -1.74
CA GLY A 447 0.56 16.82 -0.61
C GLY A 447 -0.37 15.64 -0.34
N ALA A 448 -1.65 15.88 -0.10
CA ALA A 448 -2.60 14.79 0.13
C ALA A 448 -2.67 13.84 -1.07
N LEU A 449 -2.56 12.53 -0.80
CA LEU A 449 -2.70 11.49 -1.80
C LEU A 449 -4.08 10.83 -1.68
N ASN A 450 -4.83 10.82 -2.77
CA ASN A 450 -6.01 9.98 -2.92
C ASN A 450 -5.70 8.86 -3.93
N ASN A 451 -5.54 7.64 -3.42
CA ASN A 451 -5.33 6.41 -4.20
C ASN A 451 -6.50 5.43 -4.04
N ALA A 452 -7.73 5.93 -3.79
CA ALA A 452 -8.91 5.07 -3.62
C ALA A 452 -9.17 4.24 -4.89
N GLY A 453 -9.19 2.92 -4.76
CA GLY A 453 -9.28 2.00 -5.89
C GLY A 453 -8.12 2.07 -6.87
N GLY A 454 -7.12 2.89 -6.61
CA GLY A 454 -5.99 3.13 -7.49
C GLY A 454 -4.80 2.20 -7.20
N ARG A 455 -3.72 2.38 -7.97
CA ARG A 455 -2.52 1.55 -7.90
C ARG A 455 -1.26 2.40 -8.03
N LEU A 456 -0.40 2.35 -7.03
CA LEU A 456 0.99 2.78 -7.06
C LEU A 456 1.86 1.53 -7.08
N GLN A 457 2.66 1.33 -8.12
CA GLN A 457 3.46 0.11 -8.24
C GLN A 457 4.90 0.39 -8.67
N SER A 458 5.84 -0.25 -8.02
CA SER A 458 7.24 -0.29 -8.47
C SER A 458 7.70 -1.72 -8.69
N LYS A 459 8.70 -1.88 -9.54
CA LYS A 459 9.40 -3.16 -9.68
C LYS A 459 10.56 -3.28 -8.69
N ALA A 460 11.18 -2.17 -8.33
CA ALA A 460 12.17 -2.07 -7.27
C ALA A 460 11.58 -1.32 -6.06
N ALA A 461 12.29 -0.37 -5.49
CA ALA A 461 11.81 0.39 -4.35
C ALA A 461 10.68 1.37 -4.70
N LEU A 462 9.79 1.61 -3.74
CA LEU A 462 8.77 2.64 -3.77
C LEU A 462 8.99 3.61 -2.60
N LEU A 463 9.12 4.89 -2.94
CA LEU A 463 9.19 5.97 -1.98
C LEU A 463 7.97 6.85 -2.12
N LEU A 464 7.21 7.03 -1.06
CA LEU A 464 6.04 7.89 -0.99
C LEU A 464 6.18 8.90 0.15
N GLN A 465 6.15 10.16 -0.19
CA GLN A 465 6.22 11.27 0.76
C GLN A 465 5.04 12.22 0.50
N THR A 466 4.19 12.45 1.50
CA THR A 466 3.04 13.33 1.36
C THR A 466 3.16 14.63 2.15
N ASN A 467 4.38 15.00 2.52
CA ASN A 467 4.63 16.24 3.27
C ASN A 467 3.73 16.40 4.51
N GLY A 468 3.53 15.30 5.23
CA GLY A 468 2.67 15.27 6.42
C GLY A 468 1.16 15.32 6.14
N GLN A 469 0.74 15.28 4.88
CA GLN A 469 -0.66 15.23 4.49
C GLN A 469 -1.20 13.80 4.42
N SER A 470 -2.53 13.68 4.36
CA SER A 470 -3.21 12.38 4.39
C SER A 470 -2.96 11.53 3.14
N ILE A 471 -2.98 10.22 3.35
CA ILE A 471 -2.91 9.19 2.32
C ILE A 471 -4.20 8.39 2.38
N THR A 472 -5.00 8.43 1.33
CA THR A 472 -6.18 7.56 1.14
C THR A 472 -5.81 6.45 0.17
N ASN A 473 -5.87 5.18 0.63
CA ASN A 473 -5.57 4.00 -0.17
C ASN A 473 -6.69 2.96 -0.05
N THR A 474 -7.93 3.42 -0.02
CA THR A 474 -9.10 2.59 0.25
C THR A 474 -9.58 1.81 -0.97
N GLY A 475 -10.18 0.62 -0.71
CA GLY A 475 -10.93 -0.12 -1.72
C GLY A 475 -10.12 -0.60 -2.93
N SER A 476 -8.81 -0.72 -2.80
CA SER A 476 -7.94 -1.09 -3.93
C SER A 476 -7.98 -2.59 -4.26
N GLY A 477 -8.54 -3.41 -3.40
CA GLY A 477 -8.57 -4.86 -3.57
C GLY A 477 -7.18 -5.50 -3.61
N ALA A 478 -7.11 -6.75 -4.02
CA ALA A 478 -5.86 -7.52 -4.02
C ALA A 478 -4.85 -7.10 -5.11
N ASN A 479 -5.31 -6.44 -6.16
CA ASN A 479 -4.50 -6.06 -7.32
C ASN A 479 -4.20 -4.57 -7.42
N GLY A 480 -4.72 -3.78 -6.50
CA GLY A 480 -4.49 -2.34 -6.42
C GLY A 480 -3.73 -1.93 -5.16
N GLY A 481 -3.66 -0.63 -4.88
CA GLY A 481 -3.02 -0.08 -3.70
C GLY A 481 -1.58 0.37 -3.90
N ILE A 482 -0.75 0.26 -2.89
CA ILE A 482 0.66 0.68 -2.87
C ILE A 482 1.51 -0.59 -2.87
N LEU A 483 2.17 -0.87 -3.99
CA LEU A 483 2.83 -2.13 -4.26
C LEU A 483 4.29 -1.91 -4.63
N ALA A 484 5.21 -2.25 -3.76
CA ALA A 484 6.65 -2.19 -4.03
C ALA A 484 7.20 -3.57 -4.38
N GLY A 485 7.84 -3.71 -5.54
CA GLY A 485 8.56 -4.92 -5.93
C GLY A 485 9.90 -5.10 -5.20
N GLY A 486 10.32 -4.11 -4.44
CA GLY A 486 11.46 -4.13 -3.53
C GLY A 486 11.08 -3.54 -2.19
N GLY A 487 11.92 -2.65 -1.66
CA GLY A 487 11.62 -1.94 -0.42
C GLY A 487 10.55 -0.86 -0.58
N LEU A 488 9.82 -0.61 0.48
CA LEU A 488 8.80 0.43 0.56
C LEU A 488 9.12 1.43 1.66
N GLN A 489 9.05 2.70 1.34
CA GLN A 489 9.07 3.76 2.33
C GLN A 489 7.86 4.66 2.14
N VAL A 490 7.10 4.90 3.21
CA VAL A 490 5.95 5.80 3.25
C VAL A 490 6.15 6.78 4.39
N ASP A 491 6.21 8.07 4.07
CA ASP A 491 6.28 9.16 5.02
C ASP A 491 5.11 10.12 4.77
N GLY A 492 4.22 10.30 5.76
CA GLY A 492 3.03 11.12 5.53
C GLY A 492 2.20 11.43 6.75
N GLY A 493 1.02 11.97 6.51
CA GLY A 493 0.00 12.20 7.53
C GLY A 493 -0.78 10.92 7.84
N ALA A 494 -2.10 11.04 8.03
CA ALA A 494 -2.94 9.87 8.27
C ALA A 494 -3.04 8.97 7.05
N LEU A 495 -2.83 7.66 7.24
CA LEU A 495 -3.02 6.64 6.23
C LEU A 495 -4.38 5.95 6.42
N ASP A 496 -5.31 6.18 5.52
CA ASP A 496 -6.55 5.43 5.40
C ASP A 496 -6.37 4.29 4.39
N ASN A 497 -6.21 3.06 4.90
CA ASN A 497 -6.01 1.84 4.11
C ASN A 497 -7.19 0.86 4.23
N ARG A 498 -8.39 1.35 4.51
CA ARG A 498 -9.59 0.48 4.66
C ARG A 498 -9.91 -0.26 3.36
N GLY A 499 -9.89 -1.60 3.44
CA GLY A 499 -10.05 -2.45 2.25
C GLY A 499 -8.99 -2.21 1.18
N GLY A 500 -7.89 -1.56 1.53
CA GLY A 500 -6.76 -1.28 0.65
C GLY A 500 -5.60 -2.23 0.88
N ALA A 501 -4.61 -2.20 0.00
CA ALA A 501 -3.40 -2.98 0.10
C ALA A 501 -2.15 -2.09 0.07
N VAL A 502 -1.25 -2.34 1.00
CA VAL A 502 0.12 -1.83 1.01
C VAL A 502 1.04 -3.03 1.09
N PHE A 503 1.85 -3.23 0.07
CA PHE A 503 2.70 -4.42 -0.05
C PHE A 503 4.12 -4.05 -0.46
N ALA A 504 5.09 -4.69 0.18
CA ALA A 504 6.51 -4.65 -0.21
C ALA A 504 7.06 -6.07 -0.38
N GLN A 505 7.74 -6.32 -1.48
CA GLN A 505 8.48 -7.57 -1.68
C GLN A 505 9.77 -7.62 -0.87
N GLY A 506 10.29 -6.48 -0.45
CA GLY A 506 11.40 -6.32 0.48
C GLY A 506 10.91 -5.81 1.83
N ASP A 507 11.70 -4.95 2.45
CA ASP A 507 11.35 -4.30 3.70
C ASP A 507 10.35 -3.16 3.47
N ALA A 508 9.47 -2.92 4.42
CA ALA A 508 8.56 -1.79 4.45
C ALA A 508 8.82 -0.90 5.68
N ARG A 509 8.96 0.39 5.44
CA ARG A 509 8.97 1.42 6.47
C ARG A 509 7.79 2.37 6.25
N ILE A 510 6.94 2.47 7.23
CA ILE A 510 5.76 3.35 7.19
C ILE A 510 5.84 4.28 8.41
N ALA A 511 5.99 5.58 8.15
CA ALA A 511 6.03 6.61 9.17
C ALA A 511 4.91 7.63 8.89
N VAL A 512 3.84 7.55 9.66
CA VAL A 512 2.62 8.33 9.43
C VAL A 512 2.02 8.80 10.74
N SER A 513 1.14 9.80 10.68
CA SER A 513 0.52 10.30 11.91
C SER A 513 -0.45 9.28 12.54
N SER A 514 -1.20 8.55 11.75
CA SER A 514 -2.10 7.47 12.17
C SER A 514 -2.39 6.53 11.01
N VAL A 515 -2.84 5.32 11.32
CA VAL A 515 -3.22 4.33 10.31
C VAL A 515 -4.61 3.78 10.61
N ASP A 516 -5.47 3.80 9.61
CA ASP A 516 -6.70 3.02 9.59
C ASP A 516 -6.57 1.90 8.54
N ASN A 517 -6.30 0.70 9.00
CA ASN A 517 -6.18 -0.53 8.21
C ASN A 517 -7.38 -1.46 8.40
N SER A 518 -8.50 -0.93 8.87
CA SER A 518 -9.70 -1.71 9.15
C SER A 518 -10.42 -2.19 7.88
N GLY A 519 -11.45 -3.02 8.04
CA GLY A 519 -12.29 -3.44 6.93
C GLY A 519 -11.53 -4.24 5.86
N ALA A 520 -10.73 -5.20 6.27
CA ALA A 520 -9.89 -6.04 5.41
C ALA A 520 -8.72 -5.30 4.73
N GLY A 521 -8.26 -4.19 5.30
CA GLY A 521 -7.01 -3.54 4.86
C GLY A 521 -5.80 -4.43 5.10
N VAL A 522 -4.81 -4.34 4.22
CA VAL A 522 -3.59 -5.15 4.28
C VAL A 522 -2.35 -4.26 4.27
N LEU A 523 -1.52 -4.41 5.27
CA LEU A 523 -0.15 -3.90 5.31
C LEU A 523 0.80 -5.10 5.35
N SER A 524 1.59 -5.30 4.33
CA SER A 524 2.43 -6.50 4.23
C SER A 524 3.82 -6.21 3.66
N ALA A 525 4.82 -6.83 4.23
CA ALA A 525 6.18 -6.87 3.71
C ALA A 525 6.68 -8.32 3.67
N ALA A 526 7.31 -8.74 2.58
CA ALA A 526 7.97 -10.05 2.56
C ALA A 526 9.24 -10.08 3.41
N GLY A 527 9.88 -8.93 3.61
CA GLY A 527 10.97 -8.71 4.57
C GLY A 527 10.46 -8.20 5.92
N ASN A 528 11.11 -7.18 6.43
CA ASN A 528 10.75 -6.53 7.68
C ASN A 528 9.68 -5.46 7.45
N LEU A 529 8.75 -5.33 8.39
CA LEU A 529 7.77 -4.25 8.41
C LEU A 529 8.02 -3.37 9.64
N ALA A 530 8.35 -2.11 9.41
CA ALA A 530 8.45 -1.10 10.45
C ALA A 530 7.34 -0.05 10.28
N LEU A 531 6.49 0.08 11.26
CA LEU A 531 5.40 1.07 11.29
C LEU A 531 5.56 1.98 12.51
N SER A 532 5.56 3.28 12.27
CA SER A 532 5.53 4.31 13.29
C SER A 532 4.32 5.21 13.09
N ALA A 533 3.45 5.31 14.11
CA ALA A 533 2.23 6.11 14.06
C ALA A 533 1.77 6.51 15.48
N ALA A 534 0.86 7.48 15.58
CA ALA A 534 0.19 7.73 16.86
C ALA A 534 -0.77 6.61 17.23
N ALA A 535 -1.49 6.06 16.26
CA ALA A 535 -2.42 4.94 16.47
C ALA A 535 -2.54 4.08 15.20
N LEU A 536 -2.89 2.81 15.41
CA LEU A 536 -3.21 1.85 14.35
C LEU A 536 -4.57 1.21 14.63
N ASN A 537 -5.54 1.48 13.77
CA ASN A 537 -6.77 0.72 13.69
C ASN A 537 -6.58 -0.42 12.67
N ASN A 538 -6.49 -1.66 13.15
CA ASN A 538 -6.37 -2.87 12.34
C ASN A 538 -7.60 -3.80 12.52
N ALA A 539 -8.75 -3.24 12.88
CA ALA A 539 -9.96 -4.03 13.13
C ALA A 539 -10.42 -4.76 11.84
N GLY A 540 -10.36 -6.10 11.86
CA GLY A 540 -10.60 -6.92 10.68
C GLY A 540 -9.56 -6.77 9.58
N GLY A 541 -8.45 -6.09 9.83
CA GLY A 541 -7.34 -5.90 8.88
C GLY A 541 -6.18 -6.86 9.12
N ARG A 542 -5.15 -6.76 8.30
CA ARG A 542 -3.94 -7.58 8.37
C ARG A 542 -2.69 -6.73 8.31
N VAL A 543 -1.77 -6.96 9.25
CA VAL A 543 -0.42 -6.40 9.27
C VAL A 543 0.57 -7.56 9.30
N GLN A 544 1.41 -7.68 8.29
CA GLN A 544 2.26 -8.88 8.13
C GLN A 544 3.68 -8.52 7.71
N GLY A 545 4.65 -9.12 8.36
CA GLY A 545 6.06 -9.14 7.94
C GLY A 545 6.55 -10.57 7.78
N GLY A 546 7.19 -10.87 6.65
CA GLY A 546 7.78 -12.19 6.43
C GLY A 546 8.94 -12.48 7.36
N GLN A 547 9.59 -11.45 7.87
CA GLN A 547 10.65 -11.53 8.87
C GLN A 547 10.21 -10.85 10.17
N ALA A 548 10.68 -9.64 10.44
CA ALA A 548 10.30 -8.93 11.64
C ALA A 548 9.18 -7.92 11.38
N VAL A 549 8.35 -7.70 12.39
CA VAL A 549 7.39 -6.59 12.44
C VAL A 549 7.72 -5.72 13.65
N ASN A 550 7.90 -4.44 13.41
CA ASN A 550 8.12 -3.44 14.44
C ASN A 550 7.02 -2.39 14.39
N LEU A 551 6.14 -2.39 15.37
CA LEU A 551 5.07 -1.40 15.54
C LEU A 551 5.43 -0.48 16.69
N THR A 552 5.64 0.79 16.39
CA THR A 552 5.89 1.85 17.37
C THR A 552 4.73 2.84 17.34
N LEU A 553 3.83 2.68 18.29
CA LEU A 553 2.61 3.49 18.37
C LEU A 553 2.64 4.38 19.61
N GLY A 554 2.44 5.68 19.41
CA GLY A 554 2.32 6.61 20.54
C GLY A 554 1.04 6.42 21.36
N GLY A 555 0.03 5.81 20.79
CA GLY A 555 -1.30 5.56 21.36
C GLY A 555 -1.72 4.11 21.20
N THR A 556 -2.85 3.86 20.58
CA THR A 556 -3.53 2.56 20.59
C THR A 556 -3.27 1.71 19.36
N LEU A 557 -3.23 0.38 19.57
CA LEU A 557 -3.49 -0.62 18.54
C LEU A 557 -4.89 -1.19 18.75
N ASP A 558 -5.77 -1.01 17.79
CA ASP A 558 -7.01 -1.78 17.68
C ASP A 558 -6.81 -2.90 16.68
N ASN A 559 -6.74 -4.15 17.17
CA ASN A 559 -6.60 -5.37 16.37
C ASN A 559 -7.81 -6.28 16.52
N GLN A 560 -8.99 -5.74 16.80
CA GLN A 560 -10.20 -6.55 16.95
C GLN A 560 -10.49 -7.33 15.66
N ALA A 561 -10.62 -8.65 15.78
CA ALA A 561 -10.79 -9.54 14.64
C ALA A 561 -9.74 -9.33 13.53
N GLY A 562 -8.62 -8.72 13.84
CA GLY A 562 -7.51 -8.45 12.92
C GLY A 562 -6.34 -9.41 13.11
N LEU A 563 -5.34 -9.29 12.24
CA LEU A 563 -4.09 -10.04 12.29
C LEU A 563 -2.90 -9.10 12.32
N VAL A 564 -2.01 -9.31 13.27
CA VAL A 564 -0.62 -8.81 13.23
C VAL A 564 0.30 -10.00 13.26
N ALA A 565 1.06 -10.22 12.20
CA ALA A 565 1.91 -11.41 12.06
C ALA A 565 3.34 -11.07 11.66
N ALA A 566 4.29 -11.71 12.30
CA ALA A 566 5.71 -11.66 11.96
C ALA A 566 6.25 -13.08 11.80
N GLY A 567 6.94 -13.36 10.70
CA GLY A 567 7.65 -14.64 10.55
C GLY A 567 8.80 -14.80 11.54
N GLY A 568 9.39 -13.68 12.00
CA GLY A 568 10.43 -13.62 13.02
C GLY A 568 9.94 -12.88 14.27
N LEU A 569 10.64 -11.80 14.63
CA LEU A 569 10.33 -11.02 15.82
C LEU A 569 9.20 -10.00 15.55
N LEU A 570 8.16 -10.05 16.36
CA LEU A 570 7.19 -8.97 16.50
C LEU A 570 7.59 -8.10 17.70
N THR A 571 7.96 -6.86 17.43
CA THR A 571 8.12 -5.82 18.46
C THR A 571 6.91 -4.89 18.37
N LEU A 572 6.16 -4.79 19.44
CA LEU A 572 4.96 -3.95 19.53
C LEU A 572 5.05 -3.04 20.75
N ASN A 573 5.14 -1.75 20.50
CA ASN A 573 5.08 -0.70 21.50
C ASN A 573 3.82 0.13 21.27
N ALA A 574 2.94 0.19 22.25
CA ALA A 574 1.69 0.95 22.19
C ALA A 574 1.24 1.35 23.60
N SER A 575 0.44 2.41 23.73
CA SER A 575 -0.17 2.74 25.01
C SER A 575 -1.22 1.69 25.41
N SER A 576 -1.99 1.19 24.47
CA SER A 576 -2.93 0.08 24.68
C SER A 576 -3.06 -0.79 23.43
N VAL A 577 -3.35 -2.06 23.66
CA VAL A 577 -3.57 -3.06 22.61
C VAL A 577 -4.92 -3.72 22.83
N ASP A 578 -5.79 -3.58 21.86
CA ASP A 578 -7.07 -4.29 21.78
C ASP A 578 -6.94 -5.42 20.76
N ASN A 579 -6.88 -6.66 21.23
CA ASN A 579 -6.73 -7.87 20.42
C ASN A 579 -7.95 -8.78 20.52
N ARG A 580 -9.12 -8.21 20.82
CA ARG A 580 -10.36 -8.98 21.05
C ARG A 580 -10.84 -9.69 19.79
N ASN A 581 -11.61 -10.77 20.02
CA ASN A 581 -12.34 -11.50 18.99
C ASN A 581 -11.45 -12.06 17.87
N THR A 582 -10.21 -12.40 18.18
CA THR A 582 -9.28 -12.99 17.23
C THR A 582 -9.10 -14.51 17.41
N ARG A 583 -9.74 -15.10 18.42
CA ARG A 583 -9.70 -16.53 18.69
C ARG A 583 -10.86 -17.26 17.98
N ASN A 584 -10.65 -18.54 17.63
CA ASN A 584 -11.65 -19.42 17.02
C ASN A 584 -12.12 -18.97 15.62
N SER A 585 -11.34 -18.18 14.92
CA SER A 585 -11.55 -17.87 13.51
C SER A 585 -11.06 -19.01 12.60
N ALA A 586 -11.71 -19.21 11.45
CA ALA A 586 -11.21 -20.11 10.42
C ALA A 586 -9.89 -19.61 9.82
N ASP A 587 -9.72 -18.29 9.76
CA ASP A 587 -8.47 -17.65 9.38
C ASP A 587 -7.60 -17.38 10.61
N PRO A 588 -6.25 -17.46 10.48
CA PRO A 588 -5.36 -17.04 11.55
C PRO A 588 -5.51 -15.53 11.80
N LEU A 589 -5.86 -15.17 13.02
CA LEU A 589 -6.03 -13.80 13.50
C LEU A 589 -5.21 -13.56 14.76
N GLY A 590 -5.24 -12.35 15.29
CA GLY A 590 -4.57 -11.96 16.52
C GLY A 590 -3.11 -11.55 16.32
N LEU A 591 -2.31 -11.72 17.36
CA LEU A 591 -0.88 -11.45 17.33
C LEU A 591 -0.13 -12.77 17.12
N GLN A 592 0.60 -12.90 16.03
CA GLN A 592 1.33 -14.12 15.69
C GLN A 592 2.77 -13.80 15.33
N ALA A 593 3.73 -14.54 15.88
CA ALA A 593 5.13 -14.25 15.62
C ALA A 593 6.04 -15.46 15.85
N GLY A 594 7.21 -15.45 15.21
CA GLY A 594 8.31 -16.33 15.62
C GLY A 594 8.73 -16.04 17.05
N GLN A 595 8.85 -14.77 17.42
CA GLN A 595 9.09 -14.27 18.77
C GLN A 595 8.29 -12.97 18.99
N LEU A 596 7.92 -12.67 20.22
CA LEU A 596 7.16 -11.47 20.57
C LEU A 596 7.84 -10.67 21.68
N LEU A 597 7.94 -9.37 21.43
CA LEU A 597 8.23 -8.37 22.47
C LEU A 597 7.09 -7.34 22.44
N LEU A 598 6.19 -7.42 23.40
CA LEU A 598 5.07 -6.49 23.57
C LEU A 598 5.34 -5.58 24.77
N GLN A 599 5.24 -4.28 24.55
CA GLN A 599 5.32 -3.25 25.58
C GLN A 599 4.08 -2.36 25.49
N THR A 600 3.25 -2.36 26.54
CA THR A 600 2.00 -1.60 26.56
C THR A 600 1.57 -1.26 27.98
N GLN A 601 0.66 -0.31 28.14
CA GLN A 601 0.02 -0.09 29.44
C GLN A 601 -1.12 -1.09 29.66
N ALA A 602 -1.89 -1.39 28.62
CA ALA A 602 -3.01 -2.32 28.71
C ALA A 602 -3.06 -3.24 27.50
N LEU A 603 -3.35 -4.53 27.75
CA LEU A 603 -3.65 -5.52 26.73
C LEU A 603 -5.03 -6.10 26.98
N ASP A 604 -5.97 -5.85 26.07
CA ASP A 604 -7.27 -6.49 26.02
C ASP A 604 -7.22 -7.65 25.00
N ASN A 605 -7.11 -8.87 25.51
CA ASN A 605 -7.08 -10.10 24.72
C ASN A 605 -8.35 -10.96 24.94
N ARG A 606 -9.48 -10.33 25.26
CA ARG A 606 -10.74 -11.05 25.48
C ARG A 606 -11.20 -11.73 24.19
N GLN A 607 -11.40 -13.05 24.27
CA GLN A 607 -11.66 -13.87 23.08
C GLN A 607 -10.59 -13.68 22.01
N GLY A 608 -9.41 -13.23 22.40
CA GLY A 608 -8.28 -12.94 21.53
C GLY A 608 -7.25 -14.05 21.51
N GLN A 609 -6.31 -13.95 20.58
CA GLN A 609 -5.24 -14.91 20.39
C GLN A 609 -3.89 -14.21 20.24
N VAL A 610 -2.93 -14.63 21.06
CA VAL A 610 -1.52 -14.28 20.93
C VAL A 610 -0.72 -15.59 20.85
N VAL A 611 -0.01 -15.79 19.76
CA VAL A 611 0.74 -17.03 19.49
C VAL A 611 2.15 -16.71 19.05
N THR A 612 3.13 -17.36 19.66
CA THR A 612 4.52 -17.29 19.20
C THR A 612 5.10 -18.69 19.03
N ASP A 613 5.90 -18.90 18.00
CA ASP A 613 6.61 -20.17 17.78
C ASP A 613 7.81 -20.32 18.73
N GLY A 614 8.43 -19.21 19.08
CA GLY A 614 9.54 -19.13 20.05
C GLY A 614 9.12 -18.36 21.30
N ALA A 615 10.02 -17.55 21.84
CA ALA A 615 9.81 -16.83 23.09
C ALA A 615 8.79 -15.68 22.94
N GLY A 616 7.93 -15.53 23.93
CA GLY A 616 7.02 -14.41 24.10
C GLY A 616 7.35 -13.58 25.34
N THR A 617 7.52 -12.28 25.17
CA THR A 617 7.71 -11.32 26.26
C THR A 617 6.62 -10.25 26.21
N LEU A 618 5.78 -10.20 27.24
CA LEU A 618 4.71 -9.23 27.39
C LEU A 618 4.97 -8.34 28.61
N GLN A 619 5.30 -7.09 28.37
CA GLN A 619 5.46 -6.07 29.39
C GLN A 619 4.25 -5.14 29.39
N VAL A 620 3.31 -5.44 30.26
CA VAL A 620 2.06 -4.68 30.44
C VAL A 620 2.16 -3.93 31.77
N THR A 621 2.12 -2.61 31.72
CA THR A 621 2.35 -1.84 32.97
C THR A 621 1.11 -1.71 33.85
N SER A 622 -0.09 -1.93 33.31
CA SER A 622 -1.36 -1.83 34.03
C SER A 622 -2.13 -3.16 33.94
N SER A 623 -2.97 -3.38 32.92
CA SER A 623 -3.88 -4.53 32.90
C SER A 623 -3.70 -5.40 31.66
N LEU A 624 -3.70 -6.72 31.89
CA LEU A 624 -3.80 -7.74 30.90
C LEU A 624 -5.11 -8.49 31.10
N ASP A 625 -6.05 -8.36 30.18
CA ASP A 625 -7.31 -9.10 30.20
C ASP A 625 -7.29 -10.18 29.10
N ASN A 626 -7.17 -11.44 29.51
CA ASN A 626 -7.17 -12.63 28.66
C ASN A 626 -8.47 -13.44 28.83
N THR A 627 -9.58 -12.80 29.23
CA THR A 627 -10.86 -13.49 29.44
C THR A 627 -11.33 -14.20 28.16
N GLY A 628 -11.45 -15.51 28.20
CA GLY A 628 -11.77 -16.36 27.06
C GLY A 628 -10.69 -16.35 25.95
N GLY A 629 -9.59 -15.65 26.16
CA GLY A 629 -8.49 -15.51 25.21
C GLY A 629 -7.43 -16.60 25.33
N GLN A 630 -6.47 -16.57 24.45
CA GLN A 630 -5.31 -17.46 24.46
C GLN A 630 -4.03 -16.66 24.26
N ILE A 631 -3.04 -16.90 25.12
CA ILE A 631 -1.66 -16.46 24.94
C ILE A 631 -0.81 -17.71 24.99
N SER A 632 -0.15 -18.04 23.89
CA SER A 632 0.66 -19.26 23.78
C SER A 632 2.02 -19.00 23.14
N SER A 633 3.02 -19.67 23.64
CA SER A 633 4.40 -19.58 23.18
C SER A 633 4.99 -20.99 23.00
N GLY A 634 5.59 -21.23 21.84
CA GLY A 634 6.36 -22.45 21.59
C GLY A 634 7.72 -22.44 22.29
N GLY A 635 8.15 -21.31 22.84
CA GLY A 635 9.32 -21.14 23.67
C GLY A 635 8.95 -20.72 25.10
N SER A 636 9.78 -19.88 25.71
CA SER A 636 9.46 -19.27 27.00
C SER A 636 8.38 -18.20 26.87
N LEU A 637 7.60 -18.01 27.92
CA LEU A 637 6.61 -16.96 28.04
C LEU A 637 6.85 -16.11 29.27
N ASP A 638 7.35 -14.89 29.06
CA ASP A 638 7.58 -13.93 30.12
C ASP A 638 6.50 -12.86 30.12
N MET A 639 5.73 -12.79 31.18
CA MET A 639 4.64 -11.83 31.32
C MET A 639 4.80 -10.99 32.58
N ARG A 640 4.65 -9.69 32.40
CA ARG A 640 4.59 -8.76 33.53
C ARG A 640 3.39 -7.84 33.34
N ALA A 641 2.54 -7.76 34.36
CA ALA A 641 1.41 -6.83 34.40
C ALA A 641 1.15 -6.38 35.83
N ASP A 642 0.42 -5.28 36.03
CA ASP A 642 -0.09 -4.97 37.37
C ASP A 642 -1.26 -5.90 37.69
N ALA A 643 -2.27 -5.97 36.82
CA ALA A 643 -3.40 -6.87 37.00
C ALA A 643 -3.53 -7.82 35.79
N VAL A 644 -3.78 -9.10 36.06
CA VAL A 644 -4.07 -10.12 35.05
C VAL A 644 -5.42 -10.74 35.31
N ALA A 645 -6.31 -10.64 34.31
CA ALA A 645 -7.58 -11.37 34.29
C ALA A 645 -7.48 -12.51 33.27
N ASN A 646 -7.70 -13.77 33.71
CA ASN A 646 -7.62 -14.94 32.85
C ASN A 646 -8.87 -15.84 32.97
N THR A 647 -10.05 -15.23 33.09
CA THR A 647 -11.31 -16.00 33.21
C THR A 647 -11.56 -16.80 31.94
N ALA A 648 -11.70 -18.12 32.05
CA ALA A 648 -11.84 -19.06 30.92
C ALA A 648 -10.76 -18.87 29.83
N GLY A 649 -9.64 -18.24 30.17
CA GLY A 649 -8.52 -17.97 29.27
C GLY A 649 -7.43 -19.03 29.37
N LEU A 650 -6.52 -19.04 28.40
CA LEU A 650 -5.37 -19.95 28.37
C LEU A 650 -4.06 -19.14 28.26
N LEU A 651 -3.16 -19.37 29.18
CA LEU A 651 -1.77 -18.93 29.14
C LEU A 651 -0.89 -20.18 29.03
N ARG A 652 -0.22 -20.36 27.88
CA ARG A 652 0.52 -21.58 27.61
C ARG A 652 1.94 -21.31 27.13
N SER A 653 2.90 -22.10 27.56
CA SER A 653 4.26 -22.15 27.00
C SER A 653 4.75 -23.57 26.80
N ASP A 654 5.53 -23.80 25.79
CA ASP A 654 6.28 -25.04 25.63
C ASP A 654 7.63 -24.98 26.36
N GLY A 655 8.18 -23.78 26.60
CA GLY A 655 9.31 -23.51 27.48
C GLY A 655 8.86 -23.04 28.87
N ASN A 656 9.79 -22.36 29.57
CA ASN A 656 9.44 -21.78 30.87
C ASN A 656 8.38 -20.69 30.74
N GLN A 657 7.48 -20.66 31.69
CA GLN A 657 6.51 -19.59 31.82
C GLN A 657 6.78 -18.78 33.08
N HIS A 658 6.87 -17.49 32.96
CA HIS A 658 7.06 -16.58 34.06
C HIS A 658 5.98 -15.49 34.01
N LEU A 659 5.24 -15.34 35.09
CA LEU A 659 4.26 -14.30 35.27
C LEU A 659 4.56 -13.52 36.55
N THR A 660 4.78 -12.22 36.40
CA THR A 660 4.92 -11.28 37.51
C THR A 660 3.76 -10.29 37.48
N ALA A 661 2.96 -10.25 38.54
CA ALA A 661 1.82 -9.34 38.61
C ALA A 661 1.57 -8.86 40.04
N ARG A 662 0.75 -7.81 40.20
CA ARG A 662 0.18 -7.49 41.49
C ARG A 662 -0.88 -8.54 41.86
N ASN A 663 -1.80 -8.81 40.91
CA ASN A 663 -2.80 -9.87 41.11
C ASN A 663 -3.07 -10.67 39.81
N LEU A 664 -3.58 -11.87 40.00
CA LEU A 664 -4.10 -12.75 38.95
C LEU A 664 -5.50 -13.19 39.34
N SER A 665 -6.46 -13.03 38.45
CA SER A 665 -7.87 -13.39 38.66
C SER A 665 -8.43 -14.24 37.53
N GLY A 666 -9.51 -14.96 37.83
CA GLY A 666 -10.24 -15.81 36.88
C GLY A 666 -9.96 -17.30 37.08
N ASP A 667 -10.70 -18.11 36.34
CA ASP A 667 -10.70 -19.58 36.36
C ASP A 667 -10.00 -20.22 35.16
N GLY A 668 -9.23 -19.45 34.45
CA GLY A 668 -8.53 -19.90 33.26
C GLY A 668 -7.34 -20.80 33.54
N GLN A 669 -6.68 -21.26 32.49
CA GLN A 669 -5.59 -22.21 32.56
C GLN A 669 -4.23 -21.53 32.40
N LEU A 670 -3.26 -21.95 33.19
CA LEU A 670 -1.84 -21.66 33.00
C LEU A 670 -1.11 -22.98 32.76
N GLN A 671 -0.46 -23.12 31.63
CA GLN A 671 0.18 -24.38 31.23
C GLN A 671 1.60 -24.15 30.75
N SER A 672 2.57 -24.83 31.33
CA SER A 672 3.96 -24.87 30.86
C SER A 672 4.41 -26.31 30.64
N GLN A 673 5.04 -26.56 29.49
CA GLN A 673 5.69 -27.84 29.24
C GLN A 673 7.05 -27.96 29.99
N SER A 674 7.49 -26.86 30.60
CA SER A 674 8.70 -26.79 31.43
C SER A 674 8.36 -26.24 32.80
N ASN A 675 8.95 -25.14 33.25
CA ASN A 675 8.65 -24.55 34.55
C ASN A 675 7.64 -23.43 34.43
N LEU A 676 6.76 -23.31 35.41
CA LEU A 676 5.82 -22.19 35.58
C LEU A 676 6.16 -21.46 36.86
N THR A 677 6.56 -20.21 36.76
CA THR A 677 6.84 -19.34 37.90
C THR A 677 5.81 -18.20 37.94
N LEU A 678 5.16 -18.07 39.07
CA LEU A 678 4.18 -17.04 39.33
C LEU A 678 4.62 -16.21 40.54
N THR A 679 4.85 -14.93 40.33
CA THR A 679 5.22 -13.96 41.39
C THR A 679 4.14 -12.92 41.52
N LEU A 680 3.43 -12.91 42.64
CA LEU A 680 2.32 -12.01 42.91
C LEU A 680 2.59 -11.15 44.15
N ARG A 681 2.12 -9.90 44.10
CA ARG A 681 2.15 -9.04 45.29
C ARG A 681 0.94 -9.20 46.20
N GLU A 682 -0.20 -9.51 45.59
CA GLU A 682 -1.47 -9.80 46.31
C GLU A 682 -1.70 -11.32 46.32
N GLY A 683 -2.71 -11.77 47.06
CA GLY A 683 -3.09 -13.16 47.11
C GLY A 683 -3.49 -13.76 45.76
N LEU A 684 -3.52 -15.06 45.69
CA LEU A 684 -3.99 -15.83 44.54
C LEU A 684 -5.27 -16.60 44.92
N THR A 685 -6.33 -16.40 44.14
CA THR A 685 -7.50 -17.30 44.13
C THR A 685 -7.47 -18.12 42.85
N ASN A 686 -7.06 -19.38 42.93
CA ASN A 686 -7.06 -20.30 41.82
C ASN A 686 -8.38 -21.10 41.78
N THR A 687 -9.20 -20.84 40.80
CA THR A 687 -10.42 -21.62 40.49
C THR A 687 -10.26 -22.42 39.18
N GLY A 688 -9.15 -22.24 38.46
CA GLY A 688 -8.83 -22.90 37.21
C GLY A 688 -7.73 -23.96 37.35
N GLU A 689 -6.91 -24.08 36.32
CA GLU A 689 -5.81 -25.06 36.27
C GLU A 689 -4.46 -24.38 36.06
N MET A 690 -3.49 -24.70 36.89
CA MET A 690 -2.08 -24.34 36.71
C MET A 690 -1.25 -25.62 36.62
N ILE A 691 -0.67 -25.85 35.45
CA ILE A 691 0.03 -27.08 35.14
C ILE A 691 1.43 -26.77 34.61
N ALA A 692 2.44 -27.43 35.18
CA ALA A 692 3.81 -27.43 34.71
C ALA A 692 4.36 -28.83 34.61
N ASN A 693 5.02 -29.20 33.50
CA ASN A 693 5.70 -30.49 33.44
C ASN A 693 6.95 -30.51 34.31
N GLY A 694 7.62 -29.34 34.46
CA GLY A 694 8.73 -29.15 35.38
C GLY A 694 8.26 -28.66 36.74
N THR A 695 8.76 -27.53 37.20
CA THR A 695 8.42 -26.93 38.49
C THR A 695 7.31 -25.90 38.33
N LEU A 696 6.27 -25.97 39.13
CA LEU A 696 5.33 -24.89 39.38
C LEU A 696 5.75 -24.19 40.68
N ALA A 697 6.26 -22.97 40.54
CA ALA A 697 6.62 -22.10 41.66
C ALA A 697 5.63 -20.94 41.77
N ILE A 698 4.96 -20.78 42.87
CA ILE A 698 4.06 -19.66 43.19
C ILE A 698 4.58 -18.94 44.41
N GLN A 699 4.93 -17.69 44.26
CA GLN A 699 5.35 -16.80 45.34
C GLN A 699 4.39 -15.62 45.42
N THR A 700 3.83 -15.39 46.61
CA THR A 700 2.98 -14.23 46.85
C THR A 700 3.19 -13.66 48.26
N ASP A 701 3.06 -12.36 48.43
CA ASP A 701 3.04 -11.71 49.75
C ASP A 701 1.64 -11.86 50.42
N GLY A 702 0.62 -12.27 49.66
CA GLY A 702 -0.74 -12.50 50.14
C GLY A 702 -1.05 -13.96 50.47
N ASP A 703 -2.32 -14.33 50.41
CA ASP A 703 -2.83 -15.67 50.66
C ASP A 703 -3.08 -16.41 49.31
N ILE A 704 -2.90 -17.72 49.30
CA ILE A 704 -3.30 -18.60 48.20
C ILE A 704 -4.59 -19.32 48.61
N ALA A 705 -5.68 -19.10 47.85
CA ALA A 705 -6.92 -19.87 47.91
C ALA A 705 -7.01 -20.77 46.67
N ASN A 706 -6.80 -22.08 46.84
CA ASN A 706 -6.87 -23.03 45.74
C ASN A 706 -8.21 -23.77 45.72
N GLN A 707 -9.05 -23.49 44.78
CA GLN A 707 -10.31 -24.21 44.52
C GLN A 707 -10.23 -25.04 43.23
N GLY A 708 -9.14 -24.89 42.45
CA GLY A 708 -8.90 -25.58 41.20
C GLY A 708 -7.70 -26.55 41.27
N ILE A 709 -6.94 -26.64 40.21
CA ILE A 709 -5.83 -27.62 40.09
C ILE A 709 -4.51 -26.90 40.01
N LEU A 710 -3.58 -27.28 40.91
CA LEU A 710 -2.17 -26.99 40.81
C LEU A 710 -1.45 -28.31 40.61
N ARG A 711 -0.84 -28.53 39.44
CA ARG A 711 -0.19 -29.81 39.09
C ARG A 711 1.17 -29.56 38.43
N ALA A 712 2.17 -30.30 38.89
CA ALA A 712 3.49 -30.15 38.26
C ALA A 712 4.37 -31.39 38.41
N GLY A 713 5.56 -31.37 37.76
CA GLY A 713 6.65 -32.28 38.13
C GLY A 713 7.10 -32.05 39.56
N ASN A 714 7.34 -30.78 39.91
CA ASN A 714 7.56 -30.32 41.27
C ASN A 714 6.70 -29.09 41.56
N LEU A 715 6.26 -28.93 42.78
CA LEU A 715 5.48 -27.80 43.27
C LEU A 715 6.25 -27.08 44.39
N ASP A 716 6.30 -25.73 44.29
CA ASP A 716 6.88 -24.85 45.30
C ASP A 716 5.94 -23.64 45.53
N LEU A 717 5.23 -23.61 46.61
CA LEU A 717 4.29 -22.59 47.01
C LEU A 717 4.78 -21.80 48.19
N ALA A 718 4.94 -20.50 48.05
CA ALA A 718 5.32 -19.60 49.16
C ALA A 718 4.26 -18.50 49.30
N ALA A 719 3.62 -18.42 50.45
CA ALA A 719 2.53 -17.47 50.71
C ALA A 719 2.42 -17.14 52.21
N ARG A 720 1.61 -16.13 52.53
CA ARG A 720 1.27 -15.84 53.90
C ARG A 720 0.39 -16.99 54.48
N ASN A 721 -0.70 -17.30 53.79
CA ASN A 721 -1.55 -18.43 54.10
C ASN A 721 -1.89 -19.22 52.82
N VAL A 722 -2.22 -20.51 52.98
CA VAL A 722 -2.76 -21.36 51.90
C VAL A 722 -4.05 -22.00 52.35
N ASP A 723 -5.10 -21.83 51.58
CA ASP A 723 -6.39 -22.55 51.75
C ASP A 723 -6.63 -23.40 50.50
N ASN A 724 -6.49 -24.70 50.60
CA ASN A 724 -6.79 -25.68 49.58
C ASN A 724 -8.24 -26.20 49.79
N ALA A 725 -9.17 -25.66 49.05
CA ALA A 725 -10.60 -25.91 49.22
C ALA A 725 -11.00 -27.37 48.88
N VAL A 726 -12.28 -27.72 49.09
CA VAL A 726 -12.79 -29.10 48.92
C VAL A 726 -12.46 -29.71 47.54
N ASN A 727 -12.53 -28.93 46.47
CA ASN A 727 -12.21 -29.39 45.11
C ASN A 727 -10.78 -29.06 44.72
N GLY A 728 -10.01 -28.38 45.56
CA GLY A 728 -8.66 -27.97 45.27
C GLY A 728 -7.69 -29.16 45.22
N GLN A 729 -6.86 -29.17 44.20
CA GLN A 729 -5.82 -30.18 44.03
C GLN A 729 -4.47 -29.49 43.92
N ILE A 730 -3.52 -29.93 44.73
CA ILE A 730 -2.11 -29.54 44.74
C ILE A 730 -1.32 -30.82 44.62
N THR A 731 -0.87 -31.12 43.40
CA THR A 731 -0.30 -32.44 43.10
C THR A 731 1.01 -32.34 42.30
N SER A 732 2.01 -33.12 42.69
CA SER A 732 3.24 -33.24 41.90
C SER A 732 3.68 -34.70 41.79
N GLN A 733 4.48 -34.97 40.75
CA GLN A 733 5.13 -36.28 40.61
C GLN A 733 6.36 -36.41 41.55
N GLY A 734 7.08 -35.28 41.73
CA GLY A 734 8.26 -35.19 42.58
C GLY A 734 7.94 -34.55 43.93
N THR A 735 8.47 -33.35 44.17
CA THR A 735 8.30 -32.66 45.45
C THR A 735 7.10 -31.68 45.38
N THR A 736 6.17 -31.83 46.32
CA THR A 736 5.17 -30.77 46.64
C THR A 736 5.69 -30.06 47.91
N HIS A 737 6.22 -28.84 47.71
CA HIS A 737 6.66 -27.99 48.80
C HIS A 737 5.66 -26.83 48.98
N ILE A 738 5.17 -26.66 50.17
CA ILE A 738 4.32 -25.53 50.55
C ILE A 738 4.90 -24.88 51.81
N ALA A 739 5.29 -23.63 51.71
CA ALA A 739 5.79 -22.82 52.80
C ALA A 739 4.85 -21.65 53.09
N THR A 740 4.24 -21.64 54.26
CA THR A 740 3.42 -20.51 54.72
C THR A 740 3.98 -19.91 55.98
N SER A 741 3.96 -18.57 56.07
CA SER A 741 4.30 -17.90 57.32
C SER A 741 3.20 -17.97 58.37
N GLY A 742 1.98 -18.22 57.95
CA GLY A 742 0.78 -18.33 58.78
C GLY A 742 0.14 -19.70 58.69
N GLN A 743 -1.05 -19.77 58.12
CA GLN A 743 -1.89 -20.98 58.14
C GLN A 743 -1.92 -21.72 56.79
N LEU A 744 -1.80 -23.05 56.82
CA LEU A 744 -2.20 -23.94 55.72
C LEU A 744 -3.45 -24.69 56.07
N VAL A 745 -4.55 -24.42 55.40
CA VAL A 745 -5.81 -25.14 55.51
C VAL A 745 -5.98 -26.07 54.31
N ASN A 746 -6.23 -27.35 54.55
CA ASN A 746 -6.47 -28.31 53.47
C ASN A 746 -7.80 -29.00 53.60
N ARG A 747 -8.71 -28.76 52.66
CA ARG A 747 -9.95 -29.51 52.48
C ARG A 747 -9.93 -30.35 51.20
N GLY A 748 -8.94 -30.11 50.34
CA GLY A 748 -8.73 -30.76 49.06
C GLY A 748 -7.67 -31.85 49.10
N LEU A 749 -7.02 -32.03 47.99
CA LEU A 749 -5.91 -32.95 47.80
C LEU A 749 -4.59 -32.23 47.78
N ILE A 750 -3.64 -32.66 48.60
CA ILE A 750 -2.20 -32.33 48.50
C ILE A 750 -1.45 -33.65 48.35
N ASP A 751 -0.72 -33.83 47.25
CA ASP A 751 0.02 -35.09 47.02
C ASP A 751 1.34 -34.81 46.25
N GLY A 752 2.36 -35.59 46.52
CA GLY A 752 3.62 -35.55 45.82
C GLY A 752 4.42 -36.80 46.05
N GLY A 753 5.48 -37.03 45.31
CA GLY A 753 6.51 -38.03 45.75
C GLY A 753 7.02 -37.66 47.11
N VAL A 754 7.52 -36.43 47.27
CA VAL A 754 7.83 -35.84 48.61
C VAL A 754 6.84 -34.69 48.84
N THR A 755 5.98 -34.84 49.83
CA THR A 755 5.10 -33.77 50.29
C THR A 755 5.67 -33.07 51.50
N HIS A 756 6.25 -31.88 51.28
CA HIS A 756 6.90 -31.06 52.29
C HIS A 756 6.08 -29.82 52.61
N LEU A 757 5.47 -29.77 53.78
CA LEU A 757 4.60 -28.69 54.20
C LEU A 757 5.16 -27.94 55.39
N GLN A 758 5.24 -26.62 55.29
CA GLN A 758 5.71 -25.74 56.35
C GLN A 758 4.67 -24.69 56.68
N ALA A 759 4.22 -24.58 57.92
CA ALA A 759 3.23 -23.58 58.34
C ALA A 759 3.34 -23.29 59.85
N ALA A 760 2.89 -22.10 60.25
CA ALA A 760 2.65 -21.88 61.68
C ALA A 760 1.56 -22.80 62.21
N THR A 761 0.47 -22.90 61.43
CA THR A 761 -0.66 -23.85 61.71
C THR A 761 -1.02 -24.57 60.41
N LEU A 762 -1.03 -25.90 60.45
CA LEU A 762 -1.57 -26.71 59.38
C LEU A 762 -2.88 -27.36 59.87
N ASP A 763 -3.99 -27.03 59.15
CA ASP A 763 -5.32 -27.58 59.44
C ASP A 763 -5.78 -28.46 58.28
N ASN A 764 -5.58 -29.78 58.37
CA ASN A 764 -6.12 -30.74 57.44
C ASN A 764 -7.51 -31.15 57.90
N VAL A 765 -8.54 -30.72 57.20
CA VAL A 765 -9.90 -30.75 57.73
C VAL A 765 -10.90 -31.30 56.72
N GLY A 766 -11.86 -32.05 57.21
CA GLY A 766 -12.99 -32.52 56.43
C GLY A 766 -12.60 -33.49 55.32
N THR A 767 -12.76 -33.08 54.05
CA THR A 767 -12.35 -33.89 52.90
C THR A 767 -10.84 -33.84 52.61
N GLY A 768 -10.05 -33.11 53.41
CA GLY A 768 -8.64 -32.90 53.19
C GLY A 768 -7.84 -34.20 53.13
N ARG A 769 -7.00 -34.31 52.12
CA ARG A 769 -6.10 -35.43 51.85
C ARG A 769 -4.69 -34.88 51.66
N ILE A 770 -3.78 -35.30 52.51
CA ILE A 770 -2.36 -35.01 52.37
C ILE A 770 -1.68 -36.36 52.14
N TYR A 771 -1.13 -36.53 50.95
CA TYR A 771 -0.50 -37.77 50.51
C TYR A 771 0.94 -37.50 50.02
N GLY A 772 1.75 -38.53 49.96
CA GLY A 772 3.07 -38.54 49.41
C GLY A 772 3.73 -39.89 49.59
N ASP A 773 4.82 -40.19 48.88
CA ASP A 773 5.70 -41.31 49.21
C ASP A 773 6.42 -41.00 50.53
N HIS A 774 6.99 -39.79 50.61
CA HIS A 774 7.44 -39.20 51.83
C HIS A 774 6.62 -37.95 52.18
N VAL A 775 5.86 -37.98 53.23
CA VAL A 775 5.17 -36.82 53.78
C VAL A 775 5.94 -36.26 54.97
N ALA A 776 6.44 -35.00 54.78
CA ALA A 776 7.20 -34.26 55.78
C ALA A 776 6.46 -32.97 56.17
N ILE A 777 6.00 -32.84 57.39
CA ILE A 777 5.25 -31.69 57.86
C ILE A 777 6.03 -30.98 58.98
N ALA A 778 6.37 -29.69 58.71
CA ALA A 778 6.93 -28.77 59.71
C ALA A 778 5.86 -27.77 60.13
N ALA A 779 5.32 -27.88 61.32
CA ALA A 779 4.28 -26.94 61.75
C ALA A 779 4.37 -26.62 63.25
N GLY A 780 4.03 -25.40 63.61
CA GLY A 780 3.81 -25.04 64.99
C GLY A 780 2.67 -25.88 65.60
N THR A 781 1.56 -25.99 64.85
CA THR A 781 0.43 -26.84 65.18
C THR A 781 -0.09 -27.58 63.95
N LEU A 782 -0.28 -28.88 64.03
CA LEU A 782 -0.94 -29.71 63.01
C LEU A 782 -2.24 -30.17 63.55
N LEU A 783 -3.34 -29.77 62.86
CA LEU A 783 -4.68 -30.26 63.10
C LEU A 783 -5.06 -31.24 61.99
N ASN A 784 -5.57 -32.44 62.30
CA ASN A 784 -6.11 -33.39 61.37
C ASN A 784 -7.47 -33.82 61.87
N ARG A 785 -8.57 -33.26 61.34
CA ARG A 785 -9.86 -33.36 61.96
C ARG A 785 -11.02 -33.45 60.98
N ALA A 786 -12.14 -33.95 61.48
CA ALA A 786 -13.36 -33.96 60.68
C ALA A 786 -13.98 -32.55 60.55
N GLU A 787 -14.80 -32.41 59.51
CA GLU A 787 -15.66 -31.26 59.27
C GLU A 787 -17.07 -31.73 58.79
N THR A 788 -18.10 -31.08 59.27
CA THR A 788 -19.45 -31.35 58.77
C THR A 788 -19.74 -30.49 57.54
N ILE A 789 -19.80 -31.14 56.39
CA ILE A 789 -20.07 -30.50 55.08
C ILE A 789 -21.42 -30.99 54.57
N ALA A 790 -22.37 -30.09 54.34
CA ALA A 790 -23.73 -30.43 53.89
C ALA A 790 -24.42 -31.51 54.73
N GLY A 791 -24.23 -31.45 56.05
CA GLY A 791 -24.84 -32.40 57.02
C GLY A 791 -24.10 -33.72 57.15
N LEU A 792 -23.01 -33.93 56.43
CA LEU A 792 -22.19 -35.15 56.51
C LEU A 792 -20.85 -34.86 57.14
N SER A 793 -20.45 -35.68 58.09
CA SER A 793 -19.10 -35.65 58.68
C SER A 793 -18.11 -36.21 57.65
N ARG A 794 -17.19 -35.42 57.22
CA ARG A 794 -16.03 -35.79 56.37
C ARG A 794 -14.78 -35.84 57.24
N VAL A 795 -13.90 -36.76 56.94
CA VAL A 795 -12.73 -37.03 57.77
C VAL A 795 -11.46 -36.79 57.02
N ALA A 796 -10.60 -36.02 57.60
CA ALA A 796 -9.29 -35.69 57.01
C ALA A 796 -8.29 -36.86 57.15
N THR A 797 -7.39 -36.95 56.18
CA THR A 797 -6.36 -38.01 56.13
C THR A 797 -4.99 -37.40 55.82
N VAL A 798 -3.97 -37.78 56.55
CA VAL A 798 -2.57 -37.63 56.23
C VAL A 798 -1.99 -39.01 56.03
N ALA A 799 -1.48 -39.34 54.84
CA ALA A 799 -0.97 -40.67 54.58
C ALA A 799 0.30 -40.65 53.74
N ALA A 800 1.30 -41.41 54.14
CA ALA A 800 2.50 -41.60 53.37
C ALA A 800 2.59 -43.05 52.86
N ARG A 801 3.08 -43.22 51.64
CA ARG A 801 3.27 -44.51 50.98
C ARG A 801 4.56 -45.19 51.45
N GLU A 802 5.59 -44.39 51.82
CA GLU A 802 6.89 -44.95 52.26
C GLU A 802 7.32 -44.40 53.60
N ARG A 803 7.17 -43.08 53.85
CA ARG A 803 7.66 -42.48 55.07
C ARG A 803 6.87 -41.25 55.52
N LEU A 804 6.57 -41.11 56.74
CA LEU A 804 5.88 -40.00 57.39
C LEU A 804 6.75 -39.34 58.45
N ASP A 805 7.08 -38.06 58.28
CA ASP A 805 7.81 -37.28 59.26
C ASP A 805 7.01 -36.04 59.67
N LEU A 806 6.59 -35.98 60.92
CA LEU A 806 5.85 -34.83 61.46
C LEU A 806 6.74 -34.11 62.48
N GLY A 807 7.38 -33.00 62.04
CA GLY A 807 8.12 -32.11 62.93
C GLY A 807 7.18 -31.00 63.44
N VAL A 808 6.44 -31.28 64.47
CA VAL A 808 5.34 -30.40 64.88
C VAL A 808 5.43 -30.03 66.36
N GLY A 809 5.14 -28.76 66.69
CA GLY A 809 5.06 -28.33 68.08
C GLY A 809 3.90 -28.98 68.80
N GLN A 810 2.76 -29.07 68.12
CA GLN A 810 1.55 -29.78 68.63
C GLN A 810 0.85 -30.51 67.48
N LEU A 811 0.54 -31.77 67.69
CA LEU A 811 -0.32 -32.57 66.82
C LEU A 811 -1.68 -32.75 67.46
N SER A 812 -2.75 -32.47 66.72
CA SER A 812 -4.11 -32.77 67.12
C SER A 812 -4.82 -33.58 66.03
N ASN A 813 -4.91 -34.87 66.16
CA ASN A 813 -5.63 -35.78 65.29
C ASN A 813 -6.95 -36.11 65.95
N THR A 814 -8.07 -35.57 65.43
CA THR A 814 -9.38 -35.64 66.12
C THR A 814 -10.50 -36.06 65.22
N ASP A 815 -11.61 -36.40 65.78
CA ASP A 815 -12.86 -36.66 65.08
C ASP A 815 -12.76 -37.67 63.93
N ARG A 816 -12.13 -38.83 64.23
CA ARG A 816 -11.89 -39.93 63.30
C ARG A 816 -10.79 -39.62 62.22
N GLY A 817 -10.01 -38.57 62.39
CA GLY A 817 -8.90 -38.25 61.51
C GLY A 817 -7.95 -39.42 61.34
N LEU A 818 -7.44 -39.65 60.16
CA LEU A 818 -6.47 -40.70 59.86
C LEU A 818 -5.10 -40.11 59.59
N ILE A 819 -4.10 -40.59 60.29
CA ILE A 819 -2.70 -40.41 59.98
C ILE A 819 -2.12 -41.83 59.77
N TYR A 820 -1.63 -42.03 58.52
CA TYR A 820 -1.19 -43.33 58.04
C TYR A 820 0.19 -43.31 57.44
N SER A 821 0.99 -44.35 57.66
CA SER A 821 2.24 -44.60 56.91
C SER A 821 2.30 -46.08 56.54
N ASP A 822 2.51 -46.37 55.24
CA ASP A 822 2.77 -47.75 54.80
C ASP A 822 4.24 -48.18 55.02
N GLY A 823 5.10 -47.25 55.36
CA GLY A 823 6.49 -47.50 55.88
C GLY A 823 6.64 -46.95 57.28
N ASP A 824 7.82 -46.39 57.54
CA ASP A 824 8.17 -45.81 58.84
C ASP A 824 7.47 -44.47 59.08
N ALA A 825 7.25 -44.12 60.34
CA ALA A 825 6.80 -42.81 60.74
C ALA A 825 7.58 -42.29 61.93
N ALA A 826 7.88 -40.98 61.89
CA ALA A 826 8.45 -40.30 63.05
C ALA A 826 7.70 -39.01 63.35
N ILE A 827 7.37 -38.76 64.62
CA ILE A 827 6.73 -37.53 65.06
C ILE A 827 7.61 -36.90 66.14
N GLY A 828 8.10 -35.70 65.88
CA GLY A 828 8.95 -34.95 66.78
C GLY A 828 8.63 -33.43 66.73
N GLY A 829 9.47 -32.60 67.30
CA GLY A 829 9.25 -31.16 67.43
C GLY A 829 9.60 -30.36 66.23
N THR A 830 10.48 -30.85 65.38
CA THR A 830 11.04 -30.14 64.16
C THR A 830 11.39 -31.15 63.09
N LEU A 831 11.64 -30.69 61.90
CA LEU A 831 12.32 -31.47 60.83
C LEU A 831 13.78 -31.06 60.71
N ASP A 832 14.65 -32.00 60.41
CA ASP A 832 16.03 -31.74 60.03
C ASP A 832 16.17 -31.34 58.55
N ALA A 833 17.42 -31.13 58.10
CA ALA A 833 17.70 -30.77 56.71
C ALA A 833 17.28 -31.88 55.69
N ASN A 834 17.20 -33.13 56.15
CA ASN A 834 16.73 -34.27 55.35
C ASN A 834 15.19 -34.48 55.42
N ARG A 835 14.49 -33.57 56.08
CA ARG A 835 13.06 -33.64 56.34
C ARG A 835 12.65 -34.83 57.28
N VAL A 836 13.54 -35.28 58.09
CA VAL A 836 13.30 -36.30 59.11
C VAL A 836 12.86 -35.62 60.40
N ALA A 837 11.83 -36.14 61.02
CA ALA A 837 11.33 -35.61 62.30
C ALA A 837 12.35 -35.81 63.43
N THR A 838 12.69 -34.73 64.13
CA THR A 838 13.62 -34.66 65.20
C THR A 838 13.10 -33.79 66.35
N GLY A 839 13.81 -33.74 67.43
CA GLY A 839 13.39 -32.94 68.55
C GLY A 839 12.17 -33.54 69.26
N ILE A 840 11.57 -32.78 70.16
CA ILE A 840 10.45 -33.23 71.01
C ILE A 840 9.22 -32.35 70.76
N ALA A 841 8.12 -32.93 70.30
CA ALA A 841 6.82 -32.23 70.19
C ALA A 841 6.31 -31.90 71.60
N ARG A 842 5.65 -30.76 71.72
CA ARG A 842 5.04 -30.39 73.00
C ARG A 842 3.89 -31.32 73.38
N GLN A 843 3.05 -31.67 72.39
CA GLN A 843 1.82 -32.45 72.62
C GLN A 843 1.41 -33.20 71.37
N ILE A 844 1.00 -34.44 71.50
CA ILE A 844 0.39 -35.27 70.49
C ILE A 844 -0.97 -35.70 71.01
N ASP A 845 -2.05 -35.21 70.43
CA ASP A 845 -3.43 -35.58 70.77
C ASP A 845 -4.00 -36.42 69.62
N ASN A 846 -4.30 -37.69 69.85
CA ASN A 846 -5.04 -38.59 68.97
C ASN A 846 -6.36 -38.94 69.63
N LEU A 847 -7.41 -38.11 69.35
CA LEU A 847 -8.69 -38.11 70.04
C LEU A 847 -9.81 -38.71 69.20
N GLY A 848 -10.24 -39.88 69.42
CA GLY A 848 -11.22 -40.57 68.59
C GLY A 848 -10.81 -40.80 67.17
N SER A 849 -9.53 -40.87 66.89
CA SER A 849 -8.87 -40.88 65.60
C SER A 849 -7.86 -41.97 65.45
N THR A 850 -7.25 -42.14 64.30
CA THR A 850 -6.30 -43.24 64.04
C THR A 850 -4.94 -42.69 63.62
N ILE A 851 -3.87 -43.15 64.24
CA ILE A 851 -2.48 -43.09 63.79
C ILE A 851 -2.05 -44.54 63.55
N GLU A 852 -1.81 -44.92 62.32
CA GLU A 852 -1.49 -46.25 61.88
C GLU A 852 -0.21 -46.25 61.05
N VAL A 853 0.72 -47.13 61.39
CA VAL A 853 2.03 -47.21 60.78
C VAL A 853 2.38 -48.63 60.50
N ALA A 854 2.57 -49.03 59.25
CA ALA A 854 2.92 -50.40 58.89
C ALA A 854 4.40 -50.74 59.24
N GLY A 855 5.29 -49.74 59.24
CA GLY A 855 6.69 -49.86 59.63
C GLY A 855 6.92 -49.48 61.11
N ASN A 856 8.05 -48.82 61.36
CA ASN A 856 8.38 -48.34 62.68
C ASN A 856 7.72 -47.01 62.97
N LEU A 857 7.15 -46.85 64.17
CA LEU A 857 6.65 -45.56 64.61
C LEU A 857 7.51 -45.02 65.75
N ASP A 858 8.12 -43.87 65.49
CA ASP A 858 8.97 -43.13 66.43
C ASP A 858 8.24 -41.85 66.89
N LEU A 859 7.87 -41.78 68.14
CA LEU A 859 7.13 -40.66 68.71
C LEU A 859 7.95 -39.98 69.82
N HIS A 860 8.31 -38.71 69.58
CA HIS A 860 9.02 -37.85 70.51
C HIS A 860 8.14 -36.70 70.96
N ALA A 861 7.49 -36.81 72.11
CA ALA A 861 6.62 -35.72 72.60
C ALA A 861 6.73 -35.64 74.15
N THR A 862 6.44 -34.42 74.63
CA THR A 862 6.33 -34.19 76.08
C THR A 862 4.99 -34.82 76.61
N THR A 863 3.94 -34.74 75.81
CA THR A 863 2.62 -35.31 76.18
C THR A 863 2.03 -36.04 75.01
N ILE A 864 1.50 -37.23 75.19
CA ILE A 864 0.77 -38.01 74.21
C ILE A 864 -0.57 -38.42 74.81
N ASN A 865 -1.65 -37.98 74.16
CA ASN A 865 -3.00 -38.32 74.49
C ASN A 865 -3.63 -39.19 73.37
N ASN A 866 -3.84 -40.47 73.61
CA ASN A 866 -4.48 -41.37 72.68
C ASN A 866 -5.84 -41.80 73.25
N ILE A 867 -6.87 -41.03 72.99
CA ILE A 867 -8.20 -41.16 73.60
C ILE A 867 -9.27 -41.44 72.56
N ARG A 868 -10.01 -42.53 72.73
CA ARG A 868 -11.15 -42.85 71.86
C ARG A 868 -12.31 -41.91 72.11
N GLN A 869 -12.86 -41.33 71.06
CA GLN A 869 -14.10 -40.52 71.12
C GLN A 869 -15.19 -41.09 70.17
N ASN A 870 -16.40 -40.58 70.30
CA ASN A 870 -17.56 -41.08 69.58
C ASN A 870 -17.40 -40.83 68.03
N VAL A 871 -17.79 -41.88 67.31
CA VAL A 871 -17.81 -41.87 65.87
C VAL A 871 -19.22 -41.58 65.34
N VAL A 872 -19.37 -40.55 64.55
CA VAL A 872 -20.61 -40.27 63.84
C VAL A 872 -20.44 -40.58 62.37
N VAL A 873 -21.29 -41.37 61.78
CA VAL A 873 -21.33 -41.71 60.40
C VAL A 873 -22.53 -41.05 59.74
N THR A 874 -22.39 -40.30 58.74
CA THR A 874 -23.49 -39.76 57.93
C THR A 874 -23.30 -40.15 56.47
N GLN A 875 -24.39 -40.51 55.84
CA GLN A 875 -24.38 -40.86 54.43
C GLN A 875 -25.18 -39.84 53.62
N THR A 876 -24.68 -39.42 52.49
CA THR A 876 -25.40 -38.55 51.57
C THR A 876 -25.62 -39.24 50.23
N SER A 877 -26.74 -39.08 49.69
CA SER A 877 -27.01 -39.44 48.30
C SER A 877 -27.46 -38.21 47.55
N THR A 878 -26.88 -38.02 46.37
CA THR A 878 -27.31 -36.97 45.48
C THR A 878 -28.14 -37.56 44.35
N THR A 879 -29.33 -37.08 44.20
CA THR A 879 -30.20 -37.44 43.06
C THR A 879 -30.09 -36.31 42.05
N LEU A 880 -29.63 -36.61 40.87
CA LEU A 880 -29.62 -35.67 39.79
C LEU A 880 -30.99 -35.61 39.12
N ALA A 881 -31.51 -34.44 38.91
CA ALA A 881 -32.75 -34.27 38.20
C ALA A 881 -32.57 -34.48 36.69
N PRO A 882 -33.47 -35.17 36.03
CA PRO A 882 -33.39 -35.40 34.60
C PRO A 882 -33.61 -34.10 33.79
N VAL A 883 -32.85 -33.96 32.77
CA VAL A 883 -32.98 -32.85 31.80
C VAL A 883 -34.01 -33.23 30.75
N ARG A 884 -35.02 -32.39 30.58
CA ARG A 884 -36.03 -32.57 29.57
C ARG A 884 -35.64 -31.90 28.26
N LEU A 885 -35.62 -32.64 27.18
CA LEU A 885 -35.41 -32.15 25.83
C LEU A 885 -36.73 -32.18 25.07
N ASP A 886 -37.22 -31.04 24.72
CA ASP A 886 -38.41 -30.92 23.87
C ASP A 886 -38.04 -30.96 22.39
N GLN A 887 -38.68 -31.82 21.66
CA GLN A 887 -38.55 -31.84 20.20
C GLN A 887 -39.48 -30.81 19.54
N PRO A 888 -39.02 -30.18 18.43
CA PRO A 888 -39.88 -29.26 17.70
C PRO A 888 -41.05 -30.01 17.03
N SER A 889 -42.24 -29.43 17.13
CA SER A 889 -43.40 -29.91 16.41
C SER A 889 -43.37 -29.50 14.96
N TRP A 890 -43.69 -30.43 14.07
CA TRP A 890 -43.78 -30.10 12.62
C TRP A 890 -45.14 -30.59 12.08
N ARG A 891 -45.57 -29.91 11.05
CA ARG A 891 -46.83 -30.18 10.39
C ARG A 891 -46.56 -30.69 8.99
N ASN A 892 -47.11 -31.80 8.64
CA ASN A 892 -47.08 -32.34 7.30
C ASN A 892 -48.41 -32.10 6.61
N ASN A 893 -48.43 -31.28 5.57
CA ASN A 893 -49.57 -31.09 4.71
C ASN A 893 -49.39 -31.96 3.47
N GLY A 894 -50.21 -32.96 3.31
CA GLY A 894 -50.21 -33.78 2.12
C GLY A 894 -50.67 -33.05 0.85
N PRO A 895 -50.31 -33.53 -0.34
CA PRO A 895 -50.41 -32.78 -1.60
C PRO A 895 -51.86 -32.52 -2.10
N ASN A 896 -52.92 -32.98 -1.40
CA ASN A 896 -54.30 -32.83 -1.85
C ASN A 896 -55.20 -32.06 -0.92
N GLY A 897 -54.71 -31.34 0.02
CA GLY A 897 -55.53 -30.45 0.86
C GLY A 897 -56.58 -31.14 1.70
N ARG A 898 -56.58 -32.46 1.81
CA ARG A 898 -57.67 -33.23 2.44
C ARG A 898 -57.32 -33.94 3.73
N SER A 899 -56.24 -33.73 4.28
CA SER A 899 -55.97 -34.10 5.66
C SER A 899 -54.73 -33.38 6.11
N ASP A 900 -54.94 -32.28 6.69
CA ASP A 900 -53.94 -31.69 7.53
C ASP A 900 -53.67 -32.60 8.71
N ILE A 901 -52.86 -33.59 8.50
CA ILE A 901 -52.31 -34.34 9.60
C ILE A 901 -51.23 -33.45 10.21
N ARG A 902 -51.65 -32.72 11.19
CA ARG A 902 -50.70 -32.01 12.03
C ARG A 902 -50.08 -33.03 12.94
N ILE A 903 -48.91 -33.51 12.58
CA ILE A 903 -48.10 -34.30 13.51
C ILE A 903 -47.32 -33.29 14.36
N THR A 904 -47.82 -33.04 15.54
CA THR A 904 -47.07 -32.33 16.55
C THR A 904 -46.46 -33.41 17.43
N SER A 905 -45.25 -33.75 17.16
CA SER A 905 -44.50 -34.58 18.09
C SER A 905 -43.79 -33.70 19.09
N HIS A 906 -44.29 -33.60 20.26
CA HIS A 906 -43.54 -33.16 21.41
C HIS A 906 -42.75 -34.39 21.90
N TYR A 907 -41.47 -34.32 21.70
CA TYR A 907 -40.57 -35.30 22.27
C TYR A 907 -40.07 -34.72 23.58
N SER A 908 -40.40 -35.32 24.65
CA SER A 908 -39.72 -35.04 25.89
C SER A 908 -39.00 -36.30 26.31
N ALA A 909 -37.70 -36.27 26.29
CA ALA A 909 -36.90 -37.33 26.85
C ALA A 909 -36.25 -36.83 28.12
N ASP A 910 -36.47 -37.50 29.20
CA ASP A 910 -35.73 -37.30 30.42
C ASP A 910 -34.34 -37.92 30.24
N VAL A 911 -33.33 -37.07 30.09
CA VAL A 911 -31.95 -37.49 30.02
C VAL A 911 -31.30 -37.24 31.36
N PRO A 912 -30.75 -38.24 32.00
CA PRO A 912 -29.98 -38.01 33.22
C PRO A 912 -28.72 -37.17 32.89
N PRO A 913 -28.36 -36.20 33.70
CA PRO A 913 -27.14 -35.42 33.49
C PRO A 913 -25.90 -36.30 33.54
N SER A 914 -25.04 -36.18 32.57
CA SER A 914 -23.76 -36.89 32.47
C SER A 914 -22.74 -36.38 33.46
#